data_cc6aa02bb96b045e7c27dc254f2bbac8
#
_entry.id   cc6aa02bb96b045e7c27dc254f2bbac8
#
_cell.length_a   1.000
_cell.length_b   1.000
_cell.length_c   1.000
_cell.angle_alpha   90.00
_cell.angle_beta   90.00
_cell.angle_gamma   90.00
#
_symmetry.space_group_name_H-M   'P 1'
#
loop_
_entity.id
_entity.type
_entity.pdbx_description
1 polymer ?
#
loop_
_entity_poly.entity_id
_entity_poly.type
_entity_poly.pdbx_seq_one_letter_code
_entity_poly.pdbx_strand_id
1 'polypeptide(L)'
;MIRLLKFFGWSIVAVFCGLLLGLSGAFLYLSPGLPSVEALRSIQLQIPLRVYSSDNKLIAEFGEMRRTPIRFADIPPNFINALLSAEDDNFANHYGVDPSSLMRAATQLVKSGHIQSGGSTITMQVAKNFFLTSERSFSRKTTEILLALQIERQLTKDEILELYVNKIYLGNRAYGIEAAAQVYYGKSIRDVSLAQMAMIAGLPKAPSRFNPLANPARSKERRDWILGRMYKLGKITEADYTAAINEPLNASYHVPTPEVNAPYIAEMARAEMVGRYGSDAYTEGFRVTTTVPSNLQEMANTALHEGLMTYDQRHGYRGPESRLPGKTREAWATELTKQRTISSLEPAIVTQVDKNGLQVLTRTGSEHVNWDTMKWARPFLNTNSMGPNPKQPSDVAQVGDLIRVQRQPDNSLKFSQIPQAQGALVSLDPQNGAIRSLVGGFAFEQSNYNRALQAKRQPGSSFKPFVYSAALDNGYTAASLVNDAPIVFVDEYLDKVWRPKNDTNTFLGPIRLREALYKSRNLVSIRLLQALGVDRTIDYISKFGFNKQDLPRNLSLALGTATLTPMEIATGWSTFANGGYKITPYIIDKVESRNGDTLFVANPPSVPKGGVASDGIAAPVAEAFTVNATPGETLTAQPAPQAPAVAERIVDGRTTYILNSMLEDVIKLGTGRRALALGRSDIAGKTGTTNESKDAWFSGYNADYVTTVWTGFDQPESLGRKEFGGTVALPIWMNYMGAALKDLPPHTQPEPEGILSLRVDPISGRAATPGTPGAYFELFKAEDTPPSVNELGNGNAPGSPLPADEAAPIDLF
;
A
#
# COMPACT_ATOMS: atom_id res chain seq x y z
N MET A 1 80.14 12.56 -34.70
CA MET A 1 78.75 12.94 -34.88
C MET A 1 77.90 11.78 -35.44
N ILE A 2 78.26 11.17 -36.56
CA ILE A 2 77.49 10.08 -37.22
C ILE A 2 77.37 8.83 -36.32
N ARG A 3 78.41 8.42 -35.55
CA ARG A 3 78.34 7.31 -34.58
C ARG A 3 77.41 7.56 -33.38
N LEU A 4 77.34 8.76 -32.89
CA LEU A 4 76.41 9.19 -31.81
C LEU A 4 74.95 9.21 -32.29
N LEU A 5 74.70 9.70 -33.51
CA LEU A 5 73.40 9.68 -34.16
C LEU A 5 72.89 8.24 -34.38
N LYS A 6 73.77 7.35 -34.84
CA LYS A 6 73.40 5.90 -34.96
C LYS A 6 73.11 5.24 -33.58
N PHE A 7 73.91 5.58 -32.56
CA PHE A 7 73.69 5.05 -31.23
C PHE A 7 72.36 5.54 -30.68
N PHE A 8 71.99 6.81 -30.77
CA PHE A 8 70.74 7.37 -30.41
C PHE A 8 69.57 6.74 -31.21
N GLY A 9 69.77 6.54 -32.54
CA GLY A 9 68.76 5.87 -33.37
C GLY A 9 68.53 4.44 -32.95
N TRP A 10 69.56 3.66 -32.66
CA TRP A 10 69.42 2.28 -32.17
C TRP A 10 68.86 2.21 -30.76
N SER A 11 69.13 3.15 -29.88
CA SER A 11 68.59 3.25 -28.54
C SER A 11 67.03 3.53 -28.56
N ILE A 12 66.62 4.41 -29.49
CA ILE A 12 65.19 4.67 -29.70
C ILE A 12 64.49 3.43 -30.22
N VAL A 13 65.07 2.71 -31.17
CA VAL A 13 64.54 1.43 -31.69
C VAL A 13 64.46 0.36 -30.57
N ALA A 14 65.53 0.25 -29.77
CA ALA A 14 65.55 -0.73 -28.67
C ALA A 14 64.47 -0.45 -27.58
N VAL A 15 64.28 0.84 -27.20
CA VAL A 15 63.22 1.28 -26.28
C VAL A 15 61.87 1.00 -26.89
N PHE A 16 61.69 1.28 -28.19
CA PHE A 16 60.44 1.01 -28.89
C PHE A 16 60.12 -0.49 -28.96
N CYS A 17 61.07 -1.35 -29.29
CA CYS A 17 60.92 -2.80 -29.29
C CYS A 17 60.67 -3.36 -27.90
N GLY A 18 61.34 -2.81 -26.87
CA GLY A 18 61.11 -3.16 -25.46
C GLY A 18 59.68 -2.81 -24.98
N LEU A 19 59.19 -1.66 -25.38
CA LEU A 19 57.82 -1.22 -25.14
C LEU A 19 56.80 -2.11 -25.86
N LEU A 20 57.03 -2.47 -27.11
CA LEU A 20 56.18 -3.39 -27.88
C LEU A 20 56.17 -4.78 -27.26
N LEU A 21 57.30 -5.31 -26.84
CA LEU A 21 57.39 -6.62 -26.17
C LEU A 21 56.67 -6.60 -24.81
N GLY A 22 56.79 -5.53 -24.04
CA GLY A 22 56.08 -5.34 -22.77
C GLY A 22 54.57 -5.27 -22.95
N LEU A 23 54.10 -4.51 -23.95
CA LEU A 23 52.69 -4.42 -24.32
C LEU A 23 52.13 -5.76 -24.82
N SER A 24 52.90 -6.47 -25.66
CA SER A 24 52.49 -7.82 -26.16
C SER A 24 52.44 -8.83 -25.02
N GLY A 25 53.43 -8.82 -24.11
CA GLY A 25 53.40 -9.68 -22.92
C GLY A 25 52.22 -9.39 -21.99
N ALA A 26 51.93 -8.11 -21.74
CA ALA A 26 50.77 -7.72 -20.95
C ALA A 26 49.45 -8.12 -21.63
N PHE A 27 49.36 -7.99 -22.95
CA PHE A 27 48.22 -8.43 -23.74
C PHE A 27 47.99 -9.97 -23.63
N LEU A 28 49.05 -10.76 -23.85
CA LEU A 28 48.98 -12.21 -23.78
C LEU A 28 48.63 -12.72 -22.35
N TYR A 29 49.12 -12.02 -21.33
CA TYR A 29 48.84 -12.37 -19.93
C TYR A 29 47.42 -12.01 -19.50
N LEU A 30 46.88 -10.85 -19.91
CA LEU A 30 45.59 -10.37 -19.49
C LEU A 30 44.44 -10.81 -20.43
N SER A 31 44.72 -11.09 -21.69
CA SER A 31 43.68 -11.44 -22.69
C SER A 31 42.84 -12.67 -22.35
N PRO A 32 43.34 -13.78 -21.77
CA PRO A 32 42.54 -14.92 -21.42
C PRO A 32 41.54 -14.65 -20.26
N GLY A 33 41.79 -13.63 -19.42
CA GLY A 33 40.94 -13.24 -18.32
C GLY A 33 39.96 -12.10 -18.63
N LEU A 34 39.91 -11.63 -19.87
CA LEU A 34 39.00 -10.55 -20.25
C LEU A 34 37.58 -11.08 -20.45
N PRO A 35 36.58 -10.39 -19.88
CA PRO A 35 35.18 -10.76 -20.11
C PRO A 35 34.76 -10.56 -21.56
N SER A 36 33.79 -11.35 -22.03
CA SER A 36 33.25 -11.22 -23.40
C SER A 36 32.53 -9.89 -23.57
N VAL A 37 32.94 -9.15 -24.59
CA VAL A 37 32.29 -7.84 -24.94
C VAL A 37 30.92 -8.06 -25.60
N GLU A 38 30.68 -9.23 -26.21
CA GLU A 38 29.36 -9.59 -26.76
C GLU A 38 28.25 -9.54 -25.72
N ALA A 39 28.60 -9.81 -24.44
CA ALA A 39 27.70 -9.63 -23.32
C ALA A 39 27.14 -8.20 -23.18
N LEU A 40 27.84 -7.16 -23.69
CA LEU A 40 27.35 -5.77 -23.63
C LEU A 40 26.05 -5.55 -24.41
N ARG A 41 25.84 -6.31 -25.52
CA ARG A 41 24.60 -6.21 -26.31
C ARG A 41 23.40 -6.85 -25.61
N SER A 42 23.65 -7.81 -24.73
CA SER A 42 22.63 -8.54 -23.98
C SER A 42 22.49 -8.08 -22.53
N ILE A 43 23.34 -7.15 -22.06
CA ILE A 43 23.26 -6.65 -20.69
C ILE A 43 21.94 -5.90 -20.48
N GLN A 44 21.14 -6.48 -19.63
CA GLN A 44 19.93 -5.85 -19.15
C GLN A 44 20.28 -4.87 -18.01
N LEU A 45 20.01 -3.58 -18.24
CA LEU A 45 20.17 -2.56 -17.21
C LEU A 45 19.07 -2.76 -16.15
N GLN A 46 19.46 -2.68 -14.87
CA GLN A 46 18.51 -2.78 -13.77
C GLN A 46 17.53 -1.61 -13.83
N ILE A 47 16.23 -1.93 -13.87
CA ILE A 47 15.10 -0.99 -13.85
C ILE A 47 14.27 -1.29 -12.61
N PRO A 48 13.83 -0.29 -11.85
CA PRO A 48 13.05 -0.51 -10.64
C PRO A 48 11.66 -1.10 -10.93
N LEU A 49 11.12 -1.84 -9.94
CA LEU A 49 9.73 -2.26 -9.92
C LEU A 49 8.83 -1.04 -9.75
N ARG A 50 7.80 -0.92 -10.59
CA ARG A 50 6.79 0.14 -10.49
C ARG A 50 5.41 -0.44 -10.24
N VAL A 51 4.74 0.07 -9.22
CA VAL A 51 3.40 -0.34 -8.81
C VAL A 51 2.41 0.78 -9.12
N TYR A 52 1.34 0.44 -9.82
CA TYR A 52 0.31 1.36 -10.27
C TYR A 52 -1.08 0.98 -9.73
N SER A 53 -1.94 1.96 -9.58
CA SER A 53 -3.38 1.77 -9.36
C SER A 53 -4.05 1.17 -10.61
N SER A 54 -5.30 0.73 -10.48
CA SER A 54 -6.08 0.20 -11.61
C SER A 54 -6.36 1.25 -12.68
N ASP A 55 -6.41 2.54 -12.30
CA ASP A 55 -6.53 3.70 -13.17
C ASP A 55 -5.17 4.32 -13.56
N ASN A 56 -4.10 3.53 -13.44
CA ASN A 56 -2.77 3.77 -14.00
C ASN A 56 -1.97 4.92 -13.37
N LYS A 57 -2.26 5.26 -12.11
CA LYS A 57 -1.47 6.23 -11.33
C LYS A 57 -0.38 5.55 -10.52
N LEU A 58 0.80 6.15 -10.44
CA LEU A 58 1.94 5.59 -9.71
C LEU A 58 1.66 5.55 -8.20
N ILE A 59 1.75 4.35 -7.62
CA ILE A 59 1.68 4.14 -6.16
C ILE A 59 3.08 4.14 -5.55
N ALA A 60 4.01 3.38 -6.14
CA ALA A 60 5.37 3.28 -5.63
C ALA A 60 6.37 2.81 -6.69
N GLU A 61 7.64 3.11 -6.43
CA GLU A 61 8.80 2.60 -7.16
C GLU A 61 9.77 1.93 -6.17
N PHE A 62 10.14 0.67 -6.42
CA PHE A 62 11.05 -0.11 -5.58
C PHE A 62 12.31 -0.49 -6.35
N GLY A 63 13.48 -0.12 -5.82
CA GLY A 63 14.80 -0.39 -6.36
C GLY A 63 15.82 0.60 -5.83
N GLU A 64 17.09 0.18 -5.80
CA GLU A 64 18.18 1.04 -5.33
C GLU A 64 18.56 2.08 -6.40
N MET A 65 18.45 1.71 -7.67
CA MET A 65 18.86 2.51 -8.82
C MET A 65 17.65 3.08 -9.54
N ARG A 66 17.62 4.39 -9.69
CA ARG A 66 16.68 5.06 -10.58
C ARG A 66 17.27 5.07 -11.98
N ARG A 67 16.62 4.36 -12.88
CA ARG A 67 17.06 4.29 -14.26
C ARG A 67 15.85 4.28 -15.21
N THR A 68 15.95 5.13 -16.21
CA THR A 68 15.04 5.17 -17.36
C THR A 68 15.93 5.12 -18.61
N PRO A 69 16.08 3.96 -19.24
CA PRO A 69 16.90 3.83 -20.44
C PRO A 69 16.38 4.71 -21.58
N ILE A 70 17.33 5.29 -22.35
CA ILE A 70 17.03 6.09 -23.53
C ILE A 70 17.80 5.55 -24.71
N ARG A 71 17.17 5.44 -25.88
CA ARG A 71 17.85 5.02 -27.13
C ARG A 71 18.69 6.15 -27.67
N PHE A 72 19.77 5.82 -28.38
CA PHE A 72 20.66 6.82 -28.96
C PHE A 72 19.92 7.84 -29.85
N ALA A 73 19.00 7.36 -30.70
CA ALA A 73 18.16 8.20 -31.56
C ALA A 73 17.29 9.23 -30.83
N ASP A 74 17.02 8.99 -29.56
CA ASP A 74 16.18 9.85 -28.72
C ASP A 74 16.98 10.87 -27.87
N ILE A 75 18.33 10.81 -27.93
CA ILE A 75 19.21 11.73 -27.18
C ILE A 75 19.34 13.06 -27.93
N PRO A 76 19.08 14.21 -27.27
CA PRO A 76 19.27 15.51 -27.93
C PRO A 76 20.69 15.71 -28.42
N PRO A 77 20.92 16.16 -29.67
CA PRO A 77 22.25 16.42 -30.21
C PRO A 77 23.08 17.39 -29.36
N ASN A 78 22.45 18.40 -28.77
CA ASN A 78 23.09 19.36 -27.87
C ASN A 78 23.60 18.68 -26.59
N PHE A 79 22.92 17.65 -26.07
CA PHE A 79 23.44 16.89 -24.95
C PHE A 79 24.66 16.07 -25.32
N ILE A 80 24.66 15.41 -26.49
CA ILE A 80 25.82 14.67 -27.02
C ILE A 80 27.02 15.64 -27.16
N ASN A 81 26.81 16.82 -27.74
CA ASN A 81 27.83 17.84 -27.88
C ASN A 81 28.38 18.31 -26.52
N ALA A 82 27.50 18.50 -25.50
CA ALA A 82 27.93 18.89 -24.17
C ALA A 82 28.76 17.79 -23.50
N LEU A 83 28.31 16.55 -23.60
CA LEU A 83 28.98 15.37 -23.03
C LEU A 83 30.34 15.15 -23.65
N LEU A 84 30.41 15.14 -24.97
CA LEU A 84 31.68 14.97 -25.70
C LEU A 84 32.66 16.11 -25.42
N SER A 85 32.18 17.36 -25.38
CA SER A 85 33.01 18.51 -25.01
C SER A 85 33.55 18.43 -23.59
N ALA A 86 32.80 17.76 -22.68
CA ALA A 86 33.16 17.63 -21.27
C ALA A 86 34.13 16.48 -20.99
N GLU A 87 33.97 15.32 -21.65
CA GLU A 87 34.62 14.06 -21.32
C GLU A 87 35.58 13.57 -22.40
N ASP A 88 35.25 13.74 -23.71
CA ASP A 88 35.98 13.12 -24.81
C ASP A 88 35.72 13.83 -26.15
N ASP A 89 36.35 14.98 -26.39
CA ASP A 89 36.15 15.81 -27.59
C ASP A 89 36.61 15.18 -28.90
N ASN A 90 37.46 14.18 -28.82
CA ASN A 90 37.99 13.43 -29.98
C ASN A 90 37.35 12.06 -30.17
N PHE A 91 36.19 11.78 -29.47
CA PHE A 91 35.56 10.48 -29.44
C PHE A 91 35.30 9.85 -30.80
N ALA A 92 34.92 10.64 -31.79
CA ALA A 92 34.65 10.15 -33.16
C ALA A 92 35.88 9.64 -33.90
N ASN A 93 37.10 10.06 -33.54
CA ASN A 93 38.31 9.86 -34.33
C ASN A 93 39.30 8.83 -33.73
N HIS A 94 39.10 8.39 -32.48
CA HIS A 94 39.98 7.37 -31.89
C HIS A 94 39.29 6.02 -31.80
N TYR A 95 40.09 4.94 -31.61
CA TYR A 95 39.62 3.56 -31.49
C TYR A 95 39.72 3.08 -30.03
N GLY A 96 38.91 3.69 -29.14
CA GLY A 96 38.81 3.32 -27.72
C GLY A 96 39.83 4.00 -26.80
N VAL A 97 40.97 4.37 -27.31
CA VAL A 97 42.02 5.07 -26.58
C VAL A 97 42.47 6.30 -27.39
N ASP A 98 42.57 7.48 -26.76
CA ASP A 98 43.10 8.67 -27.39
C ASP A 98 44.58 8.91 -27.00
N PRO A 99 45.55 8.60 -27.89
CA PRO A 99 47.00 8.80 -27.62
C PRO A 99 47.33 10.23 -27.22
N SER A 100 46.65 11.21 -27.85
CA SER A 100 46.89 12.64 -27.60
C SER A 100 46.54 13.05 -26.17
N SER A 101 45.43 12.53 -25.68
CA SER A 101 44.96 12.75 -24.32
C SER A 101 45.84 12.04 -23.27
N LEU A 102 46.34 10.84 -23.58
CA LEU A 102 47.31 10.13 -22.72
C LEU A 102 48.63 10.87 -22.66
N MET A 103 49.18 11.36 -23.80
CA MET A 103 50.42 12.13 -23.84
C MET A 103 50.29 13.45 -23.06
N ARG A 104 49.14 14.12 -23.19
CA ARG A 104 48.85 15.35 -22.44
C ARG A 104 48.80 15.07 -20.92
N ALA A 105 48.14 13.99 -20.49
CA ALA A 105 48.09 13.57 -19.08
C ALA A 105 49.46 13.21 -18.51
N ALA A 106 50.30 12.51 -19.30
CA ALA A 106 51.67 12.14 -18.93
C ALA A 106 52.59 13.38 -18.81
N THR A 107 52.52 14.31 -19.75
CA THR A 107 53.28 15.57 -19.67
C THR A 107 52.84 16.46 -18.50
N GLN A 108 51.60 16.50 -18.17
CA GLN A 108 51.12 17.20 -16.98
C GLN A 108 51.60 16.56 -15.67
N LEU A 109 51.59 15.23 -15.61
CA LEU A 109 52.11 14.49 -14.46
C LEU A 109 53.59 14.78 -14.22
N VAL A 110 54.39 14.76 -15.30
CA VAL A 110 55.84 15.07 -15.23
C VAL A 110 56.09 16.53 -14.83
N LYS A 111 55.27 17.47 -15.32
CA LYS A 111 55.43 18.91 -15.02
C LYS A 111 54.94 19.35 -13.67
N SER A 112 53.83 18.77 -13.16
CA SER A 112 53.16 19.26 -11.94
C SER A 112 53.21 18.28 -10.77
N GLY A 113 53.67 17.04 -10.96
CA GLY A 113 53.68 15.97 -9.97
C GLY A 113 52.28 15.42 -9.68
N HIS A 114 51.23 15.97 -10.28
CA HIS A 114 49.85 15.59 -10.06
C HIS A 114 49.07 15.42 -11.37
N ILE A 115 48.19 14.43 -11.44
CA ILE A 115 47.31 14.24 -12.59
C ILE A 115 46.21 15.30 -12.54
N GLN A 116 46.29 16.33 -13.36
CA GLN A 116 45.33 17.45 -13.45
C GLN A 116 44.21 17.19 -14.46
N SER A 117 44.45 16.41 -15.52
CA SER A 117 43.48 16.03 -16.54
C SER A 117 43.37 14.51 -16.65
N GLY A 118 42.16 13.95 -16.79
CA GLY A 118 41.95 12.54 -17.05
C GLY A 118 42.27 12.19 -18.51
N GLY A 119 43.08 11.15 -18.76
CA GLY A 119 43.32 10.60 -20.10
C GLY A 119 42.40 9.40 -20.42
N SER A 120 41.25 9.28 -19.79
CA SER A 120 40.32 8.18 -20.05
C SER A 120 39.23 8.62 -21.02
N THR A 121 39.04 7.83 -22.08
CA THR A 121 37.97 8.05 -23.07
C THR A 121 36.61 7.57 -22.55
N ILE A 122 35.54 7.91 -23.25
CA ILE A 122 34.18 7.40 -22.98
C ILE A 122 34.18 5.87 -23.07
N THR A 123 34.84 5.28 -24.07
CA THR A 123 34.91 3.82 -24.24
C THR A 123 35.65 3.15 -23.06
N MET A 124 36.72 3.74 -22.55
CA MET A 124 37.38 3.27 -21.33
C MET A 124 36.47 3.37 -20.10
N GLN A 125 35.64 4.40 -20.03
CA GLN A 125 34.67 4.54 -18.95
C GLN A 125 33.55 3.49 -19.06
N VAL A 126 33.08 3.13 -20.25
CA VAL A 126 32.17 1.99 -20.49
C VAL A 126 32.82 0.70 -20.00
N ALA A 127 34.05 0.40 -20.44
CA ALA A 127 34.78 -0.78 -20.00
C ALA A 127 34.87 -0.85 -18.47
N LYS A 128 35.21 0.25 -17.82
CA LYS A 128 35.26 0.34 -16.34
C LYS A 128 33.92 0.11 -15.69
N ASN A 129 32.85 0.74 -16.18
CA ASN A 129 31.55 0.73 -15.51
C ASN A 129 30.78 -0.60 -15.67
N PHE A 130 31.11 -1.40 -16.67
CA PHE A 130 30.46 -2.69 -16.92
C PHE A 130 31.26 -3.89 -16.44
N PHE A 131 32.59 -3.85 -16.47
CA PHE A 131 33.42 -5.03 -16.27
C PHE A 131 34.40 -4.94 -15.10
N LEU A 132 34.68 -3.74 -14.53
CA LEU A 132 35.78 -3.57 -13.58
C LEU A 132 35.25 -3.08 -12.22
N THR A 133 35.95 -3.47 -11.15
CA THR A 133 35.71 -2.99 -9.80
C THR A 133 36.23 -1.58 -9.57
N SER A 134 35.87 -0.95 -8.44
CA SER A 134 36.30 0.42 -8.09
C SER A 134 37.76 0.51 -7.60
N GLU A 135 38.46 -0.60 -7.40
CA GLU A 135 39.84 -0.64 -6.93
C GLU A 135 40.81 0.05 -7.93
N ARG A 136 41.70 0.88 -7.42
CA ARG A 136 42.68 1.60 -8.24
C ARG A 136 43.99 0.81 -8.29
N SER A 137 44.26 0.13 -9.43
CA SER A 137 45.50 -0.57 -9.70
C SER A 137 45.99 -0.32 -11.11
N PHE A 138 47.32 -0.47 -11.36
CA PHE A 138 47.88 -0.37 -12.72
C PHE A 138 47.34 -1.51 -13.60
N SER A 139 47.20 -2.72 -13.04
CA SER A 139 46.61 -3.86 -13.75
C SER A 139 45.22 -3.55 -14.26
N ARG A 140 44.35 -2.99 -13.40
CA ARG A 140 43.01 -2.57 -13.80
C ARG A 140 43.01 -1.55 -14.94
N LYS A 141 43.99 -0.57 -14.93
CA LYS A 141 44.06 0.44 -16.00
C LYS A 141 44.48 -0.15 -17.34
N THR A 142 45.35 -1.17 -17.32
CA THR A 142 45.73 -1.92 -18.52
C THR A 142 44.53 -2.73 -19.05
N THR A 143 43.80 -3.41 -18.18
CA THR A 143 42.58 -4.13 -18.53
C THR A 143 41.50 -3.20 -19.13
N GLU A 144 41.32 -2.01 -18.56
CA GLU A 144 40.43 -0.97 -19.08
C GLU A 144 40.77 -0.55 -20.51
N ILE A 145 42.07 -0.37 -20.81
CA ILE A 145 42.55 -0.06 -22.17
C ILE A 145 42.29 -1.21 -23.14
N LEU A 146 42.61 -2.45 -22.75
CA LEU A 146 42.41 -3.61 -23.61
C LEU A 146 40.94 -3.85 -23.93
N LEU A 147 40.06 -3.75 -22.92
CA LEU A 147 38.60 -3.83 -23.08
C LEU A 147 38.07 -2.70 -23.98
N ALA A 148 38.57 -1.46 -23.82
CA ALA A 148 38.15 -0.35 -24.67
C ALA A 148 38.48 -0.61 -26.16
N LEU A 149 39.65 -1.16 -26.45
CA LEU A 149 40.00 -1.57 -27.81
C LEU A 149 39.11 -2.71 -28.38
N GLN A 150 38.73 -3.66 -27.54
CA GLN A 150 37.78 -4.73 -27.93
C GLN A 150 36.39 -4.19 -28.17
N ILE A 151 35.90 -3.30 -27.31
CA ILE A 151 34.58 -2.66 -27.41
C ILE A 151 34.46 -1.91 -28.74
N GLU A 152 35.45 -1.13 -29.13
CA GLU A 152 35.46 -0.36 -30.38
C GLU A 152 35.55 -1.24 -31.66
N ARG A 153 36.00 -2.48 -31.52
CA ARG A 153 35.99 -3.44 -32.65
C ARG A 153 34.62 -4.07 -32.86
N GLN A 154 33.79 -4.15 -31.82
CA GLN A 154 32.54 -4.88 -31.83
C GLN A 154 31.30 -3.98 -31.84
N LEU A 155 31.41 -2.77 -31.31
CA LEU A 155 30.30 -1.82 -31.17
C LEU A 155 30.59 -0.53 -31.97
N THR A 156 29.52 0.05 -32.49
CA THR A 156 29.57 1.38 -33.11
C THR A 156 29.73 2.49 -32.07
N LYS A 157 30.12 3.67 -32.49
CA LYS A 157 30.20 4.84 -31.61
C LYS A 157 28.85 5.18 -30.94
N ASP A 158 27.76 5.01 -31.68
CA ASP A 158 26.41 5.28 -31.20
C ASP A 158 25.98 4.26 -30.11
N GLU A 159 26.27 2.96 -30.31
CA GLU A 159 26.06 1.93 -29.32
C GLU A 159 26.88 2.16 -28.04
N ILE A 160 28.14 2.60 -28.19
CA ILE A 160 29.01 2.92 -27.03
C ILE A 160 28.47 4.12 -26.25
N LEU A 161 27.98 5.17 -26.93
CA LEU A 161 27.36 6.32 -26.29
C LEU A 161 26.07 5.93 -25.60
N GLU A 162 25.20 5.12 -26.22
CA GLU A 162 23.99 4.63 -25.62
C GLU A 162 24.25 3.86 -24.33
N LEU A 163 25.21 2.95 -24.33
CA LEU A 163 25.63 2.22 -23.14
C LEU A 163 26.14 3.17 -22.04
N TYR A 164 26.97 4.14 -22.43
CA TYR A 164 27.54 5.11 -21.50
C TYR A 164 26.47 5.93 -20.80
N VAL A 165 25.60 6.60 -21.59
CA VAL A 165 24.59 7.52 -21.06
C VAL A 165 23.52 6.84 -20.23
N ASN A 166 23.31 5.55 -20.42
CA ASN A 166 22.36 4.75 -19.65
C ASN A 166 22.95 4.13 -18.38
N LYS A 167 24.29 3.96 -18.32
CA LYS A 167 24.96 3.30 -17.17
C LYS A 167 25.53 4.26 -16.14
N ILE A 168 25.97 5.44 -16.55
CA ILE A 168 26.72 6.36 -15.73
C ILE A 168 25.94 6.84 -14.50
N TYR A 169 26.56 6.83 -13.32
CA TYR A 169 26.03 7.41 -12.10
C TYR A 169 26.15 8.93 -12.08
N LEU A 170 25.06 9.63 -11.82
CA LEU A 170 24.96 11.09 -11.89
C LEU A 170 24.51 11.75 -10.57
N GLY A 171 24.61 11.03 -9.46
CA GLY A 171 24.21 11.52 -8.13
C GLY A 171 22.75 11.24 -7.81
N ASN A 172 22.38 11.39 -6.52
CA ASN A 172 21.00 11.23 -6.03
C ASN A 172 20.28 9.95 -6.51
N ARG A 173 21.02 8.82 -6.60
CA ARG A 173 20.58 7.54 -7.14
C ARG A 173 20.22 7.55 -8.63
N ALA A 174 20.45 8.64 -9.35
CA ALA A 174 20.22 8.70 -10.79
C ALA A 174 21.32 7.98 -11.56
N TYR A 175 20.95 6.94 -12.29
CA TYR A 175 21.79 6.20 -13.23
C TYR A 175 21.25 6.43 -14.64
N GLY A 176 22.07 7.06 -15.47
CA GLY A 176 21.73 7.52 -16.80
C GLY A 176 21.16 8.93 -16.85
N ILE A 177 21.24 9.52 -18.05
CA ILE A 177 20.95 10.94 -18.29
C ILE A 177 19.46 11.26 -18.17
N GLU A 178 18.58 10.36 -18.61
CA GLU A 178 17.13 10.54 -18.50
C GLU A 178 16.70 10.56 -17.02
N ALA A 179 17.21 9.63 -16.21
CA ALA A 179 16.96 9.63 -14.78
C ALA A 179 17.53 10.87 -14.08
N ALA A 180 18.70 11.39 -14.54
CA ALA A 180 19.27 12.62 -14.00
C ALA A 180 18.41 13.85 -14.36
N ALA A 181 17.91 13.96 -15.58
CA ALA A 181 17.00 15.03 -15.99
C ALA A 181 15.72 15.03 -15.15
N GLN A 182 15.15 13.86 -14.94
CA GLN A 182 13.97 13.67 -14.08
C GLN A 182 14.27 14.06 -12.63
N VAL A 183 15.42 13.61 -12.06
CA VAL A 183 15.77 13.87 -10.65
C VAL A 183 16.10 15.33 -10.39
N TYR A 184 16.78 16.02 -11.29
CA TYR A 184 17.23 17.39 -11.08
C TYR A 184 16.27 18.46 -11.61
N TYR A 185 15.42 18.11 -12.59
CA TYR A 185 14.55 19.09 -13.27
C TYR A 185 13.08 18.63 -13.41
N GLY A 186 12.75 17.38 -13.07
CA GLY A 186 11.39 16.84 -13.23
C GLY A 186 10.93 16.71 -14.68
N LYS A 187 11.90 16.66 -15.64
CA LYS A 187 11.63 16.66 -17.09
C LYS A 187 12.41 15.55 -17.78
N SER A 188 11.98 15.18 -19.00
CA SER A 188 12.80 14.36 -19.87
C SER A 188 14.05 15.13 -20.30
N ILE A 189 15.13 14.40 -20.59
CA ILE A 189 16.36 15.01 -21.17
C ILE A 189 16.06 15.74 -22.49
N ARG A 190 14.97 15.42 -23.18
CA ARG A 190 14.54 16.07 -24.41
C ARG A 190 13.96 17.47 -24.20
N ASP A 191 13.45 17.73 -22.97
CA ASP A 191 12.70 18.94 -22.64
C ASP A 191 13.49 19.93 -21.76
N VAL A 192 14.74 19.56 -21.42
CA VAL A 192 15.62 20.42 -20.62
C VAL A 192 16.37 21.41 -21.50
N SER A 193 16.72 22.58 -20.95
CA SER A 193 17.48 23.64 -21.64
C SER A 193 18.94 23.24 -21.92
N LEU A 194 19.60 23.96 -22.81
CA LEU A 194 21.01 23.78 -23.09
C LEU A 194 21.88 23.92 -21.80
N ALA A 195 21.58 24.89 -20.95
CA ALA A 195 22.26 25.08 -19.67
C ALA A 195 22.06 23.88 -18.73
N GLN A 196 20.84 23.31 -18.68
CA GLN A 196 20.51 22.12 -17.90
C GLN A 196 21.20 20.86 -18.47
N MET A 197 21.26 20.73 -19.83
CA MET A 197 22.01 19.65 -20.48
C MET A 197 23.52 19.72 -20.13
N ALA A 198 24.11 20.91 -20.18
CA ALA A 198 25.52 21.11 -19.83
C ALA A 198 25.77 20.83 -18.32
N MET A 199 24.83 21.14 -17.45
CA MET A 199 24.92 20.79 -16.02
C MET A 199 24.95 19.28 -15.84
N ILE A 200 24.02 18.52 -16.46
CA ILE A 200 23.98 17.05 -16.38
C ILE A 200 25.27 16.45 -16.96
N ALA A 201 25.74 16.93 -18.12
CA ALA A 201 27.00 16.52 -18.75
C ALA A 201 28.23 16.79 -17.88
N GLY A 202 28.13 17.66 -16.90
CA GLY A 202 29.20 17.95 -15.95
C GLY A 202 29.34 16.97 -14.78
N LEU A 203 28.31 16.19 -14.51
CA LEU A 203 28.24 15.29 -13.35
C LEU A 203 29.17 14.07 -13.40
N PRO A 204 29.42 13.41 -14.57
CA PRO A 204 30.24 12.20 -14.65
C PRO A 204 31.61 12.34 -13.99
N LYS A 205 32.21 13.50 -14.06
CA LYS A 205 33.57 13.79 -13.51
C LYS A 205 33.64 13.57 -12.00
N ALA A 206 32.64 14.01 -11.24
CA ALA A 206 32.53 13.81 -9.78
C ALA A 206 31.10 14.13 -9.32
N PRO A 207 30.18 13.17 -9.38
CA PRO A 207 28.74 13.40 -9.15
C PRO A 207 28.38 14.03 -7.79
N SER A 208 29.12 13.70 -6.73
CA SER A 208 28.90 14.32 -5.41
C SER A 208 29.45 15.75 -5.34
N ARG A 209 30.59 16.01 -6.00
CA ARG A 209 31.26 17.32 -5.94
C ARG A 209 30.56 18.39 -6.79
N PHE A 210 30.02 17.99 -7.94
CA PHE A 210 29.32 18.86 -8.89
C PHE A 210 27.82 18.74 -8.81
N ASN A 211 27.29 18.16 -7.70
CA ASN A 211 25.87 18.03 -7.46
C ASN A 211 25.21 19.42 -7.33
N PRO A 212 24.23 19.77 -8.18
CA PRO A 212 23.63 21.10 -8.18
C PRO A 212 22.81 21.41 -6.92
N LEU A 213 22.36 20.37 -6.21
CA LEU A 213 21.59 20.53 -4.96
C LEU A 213 22.50 20.71 -3.74
N ALA A 214 23.59 19.94 -3.69
CA ALA A 214 24.53 19.98 -2.57
C ALA A 214 25.61 21.08 -2.72
N ASN A 215 26.03 21.38 -3.95
CA ASN A 215 27.10 22.31 -4.26
C ASN A 215 26.77 23.20 -5.47
N PRO A 216 25.76 24.09 -5.38
CA PRO A 216 25.29 24.90 -6.53
C PRO A 216 26.37 25.71 -7.22
N ALA A 217 27.26 26.39 -6.46
CA ALA A 217 28.34 27.23 -7.00
C ALA A 217 29.30 26.42 -7.87
N ARG A 218 29.77 25.27 -7.38
CA ARG A 218 30.70 24.39 -8.14
C ARG A 218 30.04 23.76 -9.35
N SER A 219 28.75 23.42 -9.24
CA SER A 219 27.96 22.92 -10.35
C SER A 219 27.83 23.96 -11.45
N LYS A 220 27.56 25.23 -11.09
CA LYS A 220 27.53 26.36 -12.02
C LYS A 220 28.86 26.57 -12.73
N GLU A 221 29.98 26.61 -11.98
CA GLU A 221 31.32 26.73 -12.55
C GLU A 221 31.60 25.60 -13.57
N ARG A 222 31.24 24.38 -13.28
CA ARG A 222 31.44 23.23 -14.18
C ARG A 222 30.53 23.33 -15.41
N ARG A 223 29.28 23.71 -15.26
CA ARG A 223 28.34 23.98 -16.35
C ARG A 223 28.90 25.05 -17.31
N ASP A 224 29.28 26.19 -16.75
CA ASP A 224 29.77 27.34 -17.51
C ASP A 224 31.08 27.01 -18.25
N TRP A 225 31.96 26.19 -17.63
CA TRP A 225 33.16 25.68 -18.28
C TRP A 225 32.82 24.80 -19.51
N ILE A 226 31.78 23.93 -19.40
CA ILE A 226 31.33 23.06 -20.51
C ILE A 226 30.77 23.91 -21.65
N LEU A 227 29.86 24.85 -21.33
CA LEU A 227 29.30 25.78 -22.33
C LEU A 227 30.37 26.55 -23.07
N GLY A 228 31.38 27.09 -22.34
CA GLY A 228 32.52 27.76 -22.93
C GLY A 228 33.36 26.85 -23.82
N ARG A 229 33.49 25.56 -23.49
CA ARG A 229 34.16 24.58 -24.33
C ARG A 229 33.37 24.23 -25.58
N MET A 230 32.06 24.06 -25.48
CA MET A 230 31.14 23.86 -26.63
C MET A 230 31.26 25.00 -27.63
N TYR A 231 31.26 26.26 -27.14
CA TYR A 231 31.42 27.43 -27.97
C TYR A 231 32.81 27.44 -28.70
N LYS A 232 33.91 27.21 -27.95
CA LYS A 232 35.27 27.12 -28.51
C LYS A 232 35.43 26.01 -29.54
N LEU A 233 34.68 24.93 -29.43
CA LEU A 233 34.69 23.81 -30.39
C LEU A 233 33.69 24.01 -31.55
N GLY A 234 32.97 25.14 -31.61
CA GLY A 234 32.03 25.45 -32.67
C GLY A 234 30.75 24.59 -32.62
N LYS A 235 30.42 24.00 -31.44
CA LYS A 235 29.26 23.16 -31.26
C LYS A 235 27.98 23.94 -30.95
N ILE A 236 28.10 25.18 -30.51
CA ILE A 236 26.98 26.12 -30.27
C ILE A 236 27.38 27.51 -30.78
N THR A 237 26.36 28.32 -31.08
CA THR A 237 26.57 29.72 -31.50
C THR A 237 26.89 30.62 -30.30
N GLU A 238 27.39 31.84 -30.56
CA GLU A 238 27.61 32.83 -29.52
C GLU A 238 26.35 33.27 -28.83
N ALA A 239 25.23 33.33 -29.56
CA ALA A 239 23.90 33.63 -29.02
C ALA A 239 23.47 32.54 -28.05
N ASP A 240 23.60 31.23 -28.40
CA ASP A 240 23.25 30.10 -27.55
C ASP A 240 24.13 30.08 -26.29
N TYR A 241 25.44 30.35 -26.44
CA TYR A 241 26.37 30.41 -25.32
C TYR A 241 25.96 31.52 -24.33
N THR A 242 25.70 32.73 -24.85
CA THR A 242 25.33 33.88 -24.02
C THR A 242 24.00 33.66 -23.31
N ALA A 243 23.01 33.07 -23.97
CA ALA A 243 21.72 32.72 -23.35
C ALA A 243 21.90 31.69 -22.24
N ALA A 244 22.63 30.59 -22.53
CA ALA A 244 22.78 29.47 -21.60
C ALA A 244 23.62 29.81 -20.34
N ILE A 245 24.66 30.64 -20.47
CA ILE A 245 25.51 31.02 -19.33
C ILE A 245 24.79 31.96 -18.36
N ASN A 246 23.86 32.77 -18.86
CA ASN A 246 23.02 33.66 -18.05
C ASN A 246 21.79 32.98 -17.43
N GLU A 247 21.47 31.74 -17.85
CA GLU A 247 20.36 30.99 -17.27
C GLU A 247 20.64 30.66 -15.79
N PRO A 248 19.72 30.98 -14.87
CA PRO A 248 19.89 30.66 -13.46
C PRO A 248 19.93 29.14 -13.19
N LEU A 249 20.65 28.75 -12.15
CA LEU A 249 20.66 27.35 -11.72
C LEU A 249 19.37 27.06 -10.98
N ASN A 250 18.44 26.37 -11.62
CA ASN A 250 17.09 26.07 -11.13
C ASN A 250 16.87 24.58 -10.82
N ALA A 251 17.96 23.85 -10.56
CA ALA A 251 17.86 22.46 -10.18
C ALA A 251 17.19 22.32 -8.80
N SER A 252 16.22 21.43 -8.71
CA SER A 252 15.55 21.02 -7.46
C SER A 252 15.40 19.51 -7.42
N TYR A 253 15.19 18.94 -6.23
CA TYR A 253 15.07 17.50 -6.10
C TYR A 253 13.67 17.03 -6.50
N HIS A 254 13.58 16.38 -7.64
CA HIS A 254 12.36 15.75 -8.12
C HIS A 254 12.48 14.24 -7.89
N VAL A 255 11.56 13.73 -7.10
CA VAL A 255 11.34 12.29 -6.99
C VAL A 255 10.08 12.02 -7.77
N PRO A 256 9.93 10.87 -8.48
CA PRO A 256 8.60 10.40 -8.82
C PRO A 256 7.80 10.35 -7.52
N THR A 257 7.00 11.37 -7.27
CA THR A 257 6.11 11.38 -6.12
C THR A 257 5.00 10.41 -6.44
N PRO A 258 4.70 9.49 -5.53
CA PRO A 258 3.50 8.67 -5.68
C PRO A 258 2.30 9.58 -5.95
N GLU A 259 1.56 9.28 -7.00
CA GLU A 259 0.33 10.00 -7.36
C GLU A 259 -0.84 9.56 -6.46
N VAL A 260 -0.66 8.40 -5.81
CA VAL A 260 -1.63 7.80 -4.89
C VAL A 260 -0.93 7.43 -3.60
N ASN A 261 -1.46 7.91 -2.47
CA ASN A 261 -0.95 7.53 -1.16
C ASN A 261 -1.51 6.14 -0.76
N ALA A 262 -0.77 5.08 -1.08
CA ALA A 262 -1.16 3.70 -0.79
C ALA A 262 0.04 2.82 -0.37
N PRO A 263 0.80 3.19 0.66
CA PRO A 263 2.05 2.50 0.99
C PRO A 263 1.84 1.05 1.45
N TYR A 264 0.73 0.72 2.13
CA TYR A 264 0.40 -0.66 2.49
C TYR A 264 0.11 -1.52 1.26
N ILE A 265 -0.59 -0.98 0.26
CA ILE A 265 -0.83 -1.62 -1.04
C ILE A 265 0.49 -1.85 -1.78
N ALA A 266 1.36 -0.83 -1.79
CA ALA A 266 2.69 -0.93 -2.40
C ALA A 266 3.50 -2.08 -1.82
N GLU A 267 3.54 -2.20 -0.48
CA GLU A 267 4.26 -3.28 0.21
C GLU A 267 3.64 -4.66 -0.05
N MET A 268 2.32 -4.76 -0.14
CA MET A 268 1.64 -6.01 -0.50
C MET A 268 2.04 -6.45 -1.92
N ALA A 269 1.96 -5.54 -2.90
CA ALA A 269 2.36 -5.82 -4.28
C ALA A 269 3.85 -6.17 -4.38
N ARG A 270 4.73 -5.43 -3.67
CA ARG A 270 6.15 -5.73 -3.61
C ARG A 270 6.43 -7.13 -3.05
N ALA A 271 5.79 -7.48 -1.93
CA ALA A 271 5.97 -8.79 -1.29
C ALA A 271 5.52 -9.92 -2.21
N GLU A 272 4.40 -9.76 -2.91
CA GLU A 272 3.91 -10.74 -3.88
C GLU A 272 4.84 -10.86 -5.09
N MET A 273 5.36 -9.74 -5.62
CA MET A 273 6.33 -9.75 -6.72
C MET A 273 7.64 -10.43 -6.32
N VAL A 274 8.13 -10.17 -5.10
CA VAL A 274 9.32 -10.86 -4.58
C VAL A 274 9.04 -12.37 -4.39
N GLY A 275 7.87 -12.74 -3.94
CA GLY A 275 7.44 -14.14 -3.85
C GLY A 275 7.43 -14.86 -5.21
N ARG A 276 7.07 -14.15 -6.30
CA ARG A 276 6.99 -14.71 -7.66
C ARG A 276 8.33 -14.71 -8.41
N TYR A 277 9.12 -13.66 -8.27
CA TYR A 277 10.30 -13.38 -9.09
C TYR A 277 11.61 -13.22 -8.29
N GLY A 278 11.58 -13.42 -6.98
CA GLY A 278 12.76 -13.28 -6.14
C GLY A 278 13.35 -11.86 -6.18
N SER A 279 14.68 -11.78 -6.20
CA SER A 279 15.44 -10.51 -6.32
C SER A 279 15.20 -9.77 -7.64
N ASP A 280 14.84 -10.48 -8.69
CA ASP A 280 14.64 -9.95 -10.04
C ASP A 280 13.43 -9.00 -10.08
N ALA A 281 12.51 -9.14 -9.12
CA ALA A 281 11.44 -8.18 -8.89
C ALA A 281 11.92 -6.72 -8.83
N TYR A 282 13.14 -6.47 -8.31
CA TYR A 282 13.69 -5.12 -8.15
C TYR A 282 14.52 -4.61 -9.34
N THR A 283 14.84 -5.47 -10.28
CA THR A 283 15.87 -5.18 -11.30
C THR A 283 15.38 -5.32 -12.73
N GLU A 284 14.34 -6.11 -12.96
CA GLU A 284 13.85 -6.43 -14.31
C GLU A 284 12.87 -5.41 -14.89
N GLY A 285 12.48 -4.39 -14.12
CA GLY A 285 11.64 -3.30 -14.61
C GLY A 285 10.17 -3.69 -14.77
N PHE A 286 9.68 -4.58 -13.92
CA PHE A 286 8.28 -4.96 -13.93
C PHE A 286 7.36 -3.79 -13.66
N ARG A 287 6.28 -3.75 -14.41
CA ARG A 287 5.16 -2.86 -14.23
C ARG A 287 3.99 -3.65 -13.67
N VAL A 288 3.59 -3.34 -12.43
CA VAL A 288 2.51 -4.02 -11.73
C VAL A 288 1.29 -3.09 -11.69
N THR A 289 0.17 -3.52 -12.22
CA THR A 289 -1.12 -2.86 -12.06
C THR A 289 -1.89 -3.58 -10.96
N THR A 290 -2.32 -2.82 -9.96
CA THR A 290 -3.12 -3.34 -8.85
C THR A 290 -4.61 -3.26 -9.16
N THR A 291 -5.43 -3.95 -8.35
CA THR A 291 -6.90 -3.89 -8.42
C THR A 291 -7.49 -2.60 -7.81
N VAL A 292 -6.66 -1.74 -7.22
CA VAL A 292 -7.05 -0.59 -6.41
C VAL A 292 -7.24 0.66 -7.27
N PRO A 293 -8.46 1.23 -7.38
CA PRO A 293 -8.67 2.54 -7.97
C PRO A 293 -8.14 3.65 -7.05
N SER A 294 -7.48 4.64 -7.63
CA SER A 294 -6.85 5.73 -6.85
C SER A 294 -7.84 6.52 -6.00
N ASN A 295 -9.01 6.81 -6.55
CA ASN A 295 -10.06 7.55 -5.87
C ASN A 295 -10.63 6.81 -4.66
N LEU A 296 -10.88 5.49 -4.77
CA LEU A 296 -11.38 4.69 -3.64
C LEU A 296 -10.33 4.58 -2.52
N GLN A 297 -9.06 4.47 -2.89
CA GLN A 297 -7.97 4.47 -1.91
C GLN A 297 -7.88 5.80 -1.15
N GLU A 298 -8.01 6.91 -1.84
CA GLU A 298 -7.99 8.25 -1.22
C GLU A 298 -9.20 8.47 -0.29
N MET A 299 -10.40 8.03 -0.72
CA MET A 299 -11.60 8.03 0.13
C MET A 299 -11.39 7.20 1.40
N ALA A 300 -10.74 6.03 1.29
CA ALA A 300 -10.46 5.16 2.44
C ALA A 300 -9.45 5.79 3.41
N ASN A 301 -8.37 6.40 2.87
CA ASN A 301 -7.40 7.13 3.67
C ASN A 301 -8.07 8.26 4.45
N THR A 302 -8.84 9.10 3.76
CA THR A 302 -9.56 10.24 4.35
C THR A 302 -10.52 9.78 5.45
N ALA A 303 -11.35 8.77 5.15
CA ALA A 303 -12.34 8.26 6.11
C ALA A 303 -11.70 7.72 7.39
N LEU A 304 -10.62 6.93 7.27
CA LEU A 304 -9.93 6.38 8.44
C LEU A 304 -9.20 7.46 9.23
N HIS A 305 -8.47 8.36 8.57
CA HIS A 305 -7.72 9.42 9.23
C HIS A 305 -8.64 10.38 9.98
N GLU A 306 -9.70 10.87 9.35
CA GLU A 306 -10.67 11.77 9.98
C GLU A 306 -11.39 11.09 11.14
N GLY A 307 -11.76 9.82 10.99
CA GLY A 307 -12.40 9.05 12.04
C GLY A 307 -11.52 8.88 13.28
N LEU A 308 -10.24 8.52 13.09
CA LEU A 308 -9.28 8.40 14.19
C LEU A 308 -8.97 9.76 14.84
N MET A 309 -8.83 10.82 14.07
CA MET A 309 -8.65 12.16 14.61
C MET A 309 -9.88 12.64 15.38
N THR A 310 -11.10 12.34 14.89
CA THR A 310 -12.34 12.66 15.59
C THR A 310 -12.47 11.93 16.91
N TYR A 311 -12.12 10.64 16.93
CA TYR A 311 -12.03 9.86 18.17
C TYR A 311 -11.05 10.51 19.15
N ASP A 312 -9.84 10.82 18.68
CA ASP A 312 -8.76 11.35 19.50
C ASP A 312 -9.12 12.73 20.10
N GLN A 313 -9.73 13.62 19.31
CA GLN A 313 -10.16 14.94 19.76
C GLN A 313 -11.23 14.87 20.87
N ARG A 314 -12.18 13.90 20.82
CA ARG A 314 -13.19 13.79 21.88
C ARG A 314 -12.66 13.15 23.17
N HIS A 315 -11.40 12.66 23.18
CA HIS A 315 -10.73 12.20 24.40
C HIS A 315 -9.77 13.24 24.99
N GLY A 316 -9.54 14.35 24.30
CA GLY A 316 -8.78 15.50 24.77
C GLY A 316 -7.33 15.54 24.30
N TYR A 317 -6.67 16.60 24.64
CA TYR A 317 -5.29 16.91 24.24
C TYR A 317 -4.29 16.39 25.28
N ARG A 318 -3.29 15.65 24.82
CA ARG A 318 -2.23 15.02 25.65
C ARG A 318 -1.04 15.93 25.93
N GLY A 319 -1.08 17.18 25.46
CA GLY A 319 0.04 18.12 25.56
C GLY A 319 0.97 18.08 24.34
N PRO A 320 1.98 18.96 24.32
CA PRO A 320 2.96 19.03 23.25
C PRO A 320 3.85 17.78 23.21
N GLU A 321 4.36 17.41 22.02
CA GLU A 321 5.28 16.30 21.87
C GLU A 321 6.61 16.49 22.60
N SER A 322 7.09 17.74 22.65
CA SER A 322 8.23 18.16 23.45
C SER A 322 8.18 19.64 23.76
N ARG A 323 8.95 20.08 24.77
CA ARG A 323 9.07 21.49 25.16
C ARG A 323 10.51 21.95 24.97
N LEU A 324 10.70 23.03 24.24
CA LEU A 324 11.99 23.59 23.83
C LEU A 324 12.14 25.05 24.27
N PRO A 325 11.95 25.39 25.58
CA PRO A 325 11.98 26.77 26.03
C PRO A 325 13.42 27.33 25.91
N GLY A 326 13.50 28.66 25.71
CA GLY A 326 14.77 29.38 25.72
C GLY A 326 15.70 29.12 24.52
N LYS A 327 15.28 28.37 23.49
CA LYS A 327 16.05 28.21 22.26
C LYS A 327 15.81 29.38 21.30
N THR A 328 16.81 29.63 20.44
CA THR A 328 16.68 30.62 19.36
C THR A 328 15.84 30.08 18.20
N ARG A 329 15.38 30.99 17.34
CA ARG A 329 14.60 30.60 16.13
C ARG A 329 15.36 29.65 15.21
N GLU A 330 16.69 29.84 15.09
CA GLU A 330 17.57 28.98 14.26
C GLU A 330 17.68 27.57 14.87
N ALA A 331 17.73 27.47 16.19
CA ALA A 331 17.73 26.19 16.89
C ALA A 331 16.39 25.45 16.72
N TRP A 332 15.26 26.17 16.76
CA TRP A 332 13.93 25.61 16.48
C TRP A 332 13.80 25.17 15.01
N ALA A 333 14.28 25.97 14.05
CA ALA A 333 14.31 25.58 12.63
C ALA A 333 15.12 24.28 12.44
N THR A 334 16.26 24.17 13.08
CA THR A 334 17.09 22.96 13.07
C THR A 334 16.37 21.76 13.68
N GLU A 335 15.61 21.95 14.75
CA GLU A 335 14.83 20.88 15.38
C GLU A 335 13.70 20.40 14.46
N LEU A 336 13.01 21.33 13.80
CA LEU A 336 11.94 20.99 12.84
C LEU A 336 12.42 20.13 11.66
N THR A 337 13.69 20.28 11.23
CA THR A 337 14.24 19.43 10.17
C THR A 337 14.35 17.95 10.57
N LYS A 338 14.46 17.65 11.86
CA LYS A 338 14.53 16.29 12.40
C LYS A 338 13.15 15.64 12.55
N GLN A 339 12.10 16.46 12.68
CA GLN A 339 10.74 15.99 12.87
C GLN A 339 10.13 15.57 11.55
N ARG A 340 9.46 14.42 11.49
CA ARG A 340 8.75 13.96 10.28
C ARG A 340 7.32 14.49 10.27
N THR A 341 6.81 14.78 9.10
CA THR A 341 5.36 14.89 8.88
C THR A 341 4.77 13.51 8.99
N ILE A 342 3.68 13.36 9.74
CA ILE A 342 3.00 12.08 9.99
C ILE A 342 1.63 12.16 9.32
N SER A 343 1.43 11.43 8.23
CA SER A 343 0.27 11.59 7.37
C SER A 343 0.10 13.06 6.94
N SER A 344 -1.03 13.71 7.26
CA SER A 344 -1.29 15.13 7.00
C SER A 344 -0.87 16.07 8.15
N LEU A 345 -0.21 15.55 9.21
CA LEU A 345 0.13 16.32 10.40
C LEU A 345 1.58 16.83 10.34
N GLU A 346 1.73 18.14 10.10
CA GLU A 346 3.01 18.83 10.07
C GLU A 346 3.50 19.16 11.48
N PRO A 347 4.81 19.08 11.78
CA PRO A 347 5.38 19.57 13.03
C PRO A 347 5.46 21.09 13.00
N ALA A 348 5.12 21.73 14.11
CA ALA A 348 5.23 23.17 14.28
C ALA A 348 5.71 23.52 15.71
N ILE A 349 6.53 24.56 15.84
CA ILE A 349 6.98 25.06 17.16
C ILE A 349 6.33 26.40 17.44
N VAL A 350 5.71 26.52 18.62
CA VAL A 350 5.04 27.75 19.06
C VAL A 350 6.07 28.86 19.34
N THR A 351 5.98 29.95 18.60
CA THR A 351 6.87 31.11 18.74
C THR A 351 6.26 32.26 19.55
N GLN A 352 4.92 32.38 19.51
CA GLN A 352 4.16 33.37 20.28
C GLN A 352 2.75 32.86 20.57
N VAL A 353 2.18 33.26 21.69
CA VAL A 353 0.81 32.98 22.10
C VAL A 353 0.09 34.30 22.30
N ASP A 354 -1.05 34.51 21.65
CA ASP A 354 -1.88 35.69 21.82
C ASP A 354 -3.37 35.27 21.98
N LYS A 355 -4.26 36.25 22.11
CA LYS A 355 -5.70 36.02 22.33
C LYS A 355 -6.41 35.35 21.11
N ASN A 356 -5.83 35.47 19.92
CA ASN A 356 -6.41 34.99 18.67
C ASN A 356 -5.91 33.58 18.30
N GLY A 357 -4.84 33.10 18.96
CA GLY A 357 -4.26 31.79 18.69
C GLY A 357 -2.76 31.69 18.94
N LEU A 358 -2.07 30.95 18.06
CA LEU A 358 -0.63 30.72 18.15
C LEU A 358 0.07 31.19 16.88
N GLN A 359 1.20 31.91 17.05
CA GLN A 359 2.18 32.02 15.98
C GLN A 359 3.10 30.81 16.08
N VAL A 360 3.29 30.13 14.97
CA VAL A 360 4.09 28.92 14.93
C VAL A 360 5.16 29.00 13.84
N LEU A 361 6.29 28.38 14.09
CA LEU A 361 7.31 28.13 13.07
C LEU A 361 7.05 26.76 12.47
N THR A 362 6.79 26.70 11.18
CA THR A 362 6.73 25.47 10.37
C THR A 362 7.98 25.39 9.51
N ARG A 363 8.10 24.34 8.68
CA ARG A 363 9.19 24.23 7.71
C ARG A 363 9.11 25.27 6.58
N THR A 364 7.92 25.78 6.29
CA THR A 364 7.66 26.78 5.25
C THR A 364 7.81 28.23 5.77
N GLY A 365 7.86 28.42 7.09
CA GLY A 365 8.04 29.72 7.69
C GLY A 365 7.19 29.97 8.93
N SER A 366 6.94 31.23 9.25
CA SER A 366 6.05 31.64 10.33
C SER A 366 4.61 31.67 9.84
N GLU A 367 3.72 31.00 10.58
CA GLU A 367 2.31 30.86 10.24
C GLU A 367 1.43 31.02 11.50
N HIS A 368 0.12 31.16 11.32
CA HIS A 368 -0.83 31.35 12.41
C HIS A 368 -1.79 30.14 12.54
N VAL A 369 -2.02 29.70 13.76
CA VAL A 369 -3.05 28.73 14.14
C VAL A 369 -4.15 29.43 14.88
N ASN A 370 -5.37 29.43 14.32
CA ASN A 370 -6.51 30.15 14.89
C ASN A 370 -7.03 29.45 16.15
N TRP A 371 -7.41 30.26 17.16
CA TRP A 371 -7.99 29.82 18.43
C TRP A 371 -9.21 28.91 18.26
N ASP A 372 -10.06 29.14 17.26
CA ASP A 372 -11.26 28.35 17.03
C ASP A 372 -10.93 26.89 16.76
N THR A 373 -9.75 26.59 16.15
CA THR A 373 -9.29 25.24 15.88
C THR A 373 -8.74 24.52 17.11
N MET A 374 -8.55 25.25 18.25
CA MET A 374 -7.93 24.73 19.47
C MET A 374 -8.94 24.48 20.59
N LYS A 375 -10.18 24.97 20.49
CA LYS A 375 -11.21 24.92 21.56
C LYS A 375 -11.55 23.48 22.01
N TRP A 376 -11.30 22.48 21.19
CA TRP A 376 -11.47 21.09 21.53
C TRP A 376 -10.41 20.55 22.50
N ALA A 377 -9.26 21.24 22.63
CA ALA A 377 -8.04 20.73 23.27
C ALA A 377 -8.12 20.76 24.80
N ARG A 378 -9.17 20.16 25.36
CA ARG A 378 -9.28 19.91 26.81
C ARG A 378 -8.17 18.95 27.24
N PRO A 379 -7.51 19.15 28.39
CA PRO A 379 -6.50 18.23 28.88
C PRO A 379 -7.01 16.80 29.00
N PHE A 380 -6.32 15.84 28.37
CA PHE A 380 -6.56 14.41 28.58
C PHE A 380 -6.19 14.03 30.01
N LEU A 381 -7.08 13.45 30.78
CA LEU A 381 -6.81 12.91 32.11
C LEU A 381 -6.72 11.40 32.11
N ASN A 382 -7.67 10.75 31.48
CA ASN A 382 -7.69 9.32 31.18
C ASN A 382 -8.72 9.05 30.07
N THR A 383 -8.83 7.82 29.59
CA THR A 383 -9.72 7.41 28.51
C THR A 383 -11.20 7.78 28.72
N ASN A 384 -11.62 8.04 29.96
CA ASN A 384 -13.01 8.32 30.30
C ASN A 384 -13.27 9.73 30.83
N SER A 385 -12.22 10.57 30.96
CA SER A 385 -12.35 11.88 31.53
C SER A 385 -11.33 12.88 30.96
N MET A 386 -11.78 14.12 30.83
CA MET A 386 -10.98 15.26 30.38
C MET A 386 -11.02 16.37 31.41
N GLY A 387 -10.02 17.21 31.39
CA GLY A 387 -9.96 18.42 32.14
C GLY A 387 -11.01 19.48 31.70
N PRO A 388 -10.98 20.69 32.27
CA PRO A 388 -11.88 21.76 31.89
C PRO A 388 -11.66 22.22 30.44
N ASN A 389 -12.67 22.90 29.89
CA ASN A 389 -12.51 23.56 28.59
C ASN A 389 -11.44 24.64 28.66
N PRO A 390 -10.51 24.73 27.70
CA PRO A 390 -9.55 25.81 27.62
C PRO A 390 -10.30 27.13 27.35
N LYS A 391 -9.88 28.21 28.02
CA LYS A 391 -10.50 29.52 27.90
C LYS A 391 -9.73 30.46 26.97
N GLN A 392 -8.44 30.19 26.79
CA GLN A 392 -7.51 30.99 25.99
C GLN A 392 -6.41 30.09 25.42
N PRO A 393 -5.70 30.52 24.35
CA PRO A 393 -4.64 29.73 23.71
C PRO A 393 -3.52 29.27 24.64
N SER A 394 -3.16 30.08 25.65
CA SER A 394 -2.13 29.73 26.63
C SER A 394 -2.50 28.58 27.59
N ASP A 395 -3.78 28.22 27.66
CA ASP A 395 -4.23 27.03 28.40
C ASP A 395 -3.88 25.73 27.65
N VAL A 396 -3.59 25.84 26.34
CA VAL A 396 -3.34 24.69 25.43
C VAL A 396 -1.85 24.54 25.11
N ALA A 397 -1.15 25.64 24.79
CA ALA A 397 0.24 25.61 24.37
C ALA A 397 1.01 26.86 24.84
N GLN A 398 2.33 26.71 24.98
CA GLN A 398 3.27 27.74 25.41
C GLN A 398 4.39 27.90 24.37
N VAL A 399 5.11 29.04 24.45
CA VAL A 399 6.26 29.32 23.59
C VAL A 399 7.33 28.21 23.75
N GLY A 400 7.79 27.67 22.66
CA GLY A 400 8.74 26.56 22.60
C GLY A 400 8.10 25.17 22.60
N ASP A 401 6.77 25.06 22.64
CA ASP A 401 6.09 23.78 22.52
C ASP A 401 6.13 23.27 21.05
N LEU A 402 6.52 22.01 20.87
CA LEU A 402 6.41 21.28 19.61
C LEU A 402 5.02 20.64 19.53
N ILE A 403 4.23 21.07 18.57
CA ILE A 403 2.84 20.66 18.34
C ILE A 403 2.65 20.09 16.94
N ARG A 404 1.47 19.53 16.67
CA ARG A 404 1.06 19.16 15.32
C ARG A 404 -0.03 20.10 14.80
N VAL A 405 0.10 20.38 13.50
CA VAL A 405 -0.89 21.17 12.76
C VAL A 405 -1.26 20.42 11.48
N GLN A 406 -2.50 20.59 11.04
CA GLN A 406 -2.98 20.06 9.78
C GLN A 406 -3.23 21.23 8.83
N ARG A 407 -2.60 21.20 7.65
CA ARG A 407 -2.84 22.19 6.61
C ARG A 407 -4.18 21.90 5.92
N GLN A 408 -5.01 22.94 5.83
CA GLN A 408 -6.29 22.87 5.17
C GLN A 408 -6.16 23.25 3.68
N PRO A 409 -7.17 22.96 2.82
CA PRO A 409 -7.12 23.30 1.38
C PRO A 409 -6.96 24.80 1.10
N ASP A 410 -7.41 25.68 2.02
CA ASP A 410 -7.24 27.13 1.97
C ASP A 410 -5.88 27.62 2.50
N ASN A 411 -4.93 26.69 2.76
CA ASN A 411 -3.63 26.88 3.39
C ASN A 411 -3.67 27.33 4.86
N SER A 412 -4.83 27.45 5.50
CA SER A 412 -4.90 27.69 6.94
C SER A 412 -4.41 26.48 7.75
N LEU A 413 -3.94 26.73 8.97
CA LEU A 413 -3.49 25.67 9.88
C LEU A 413 -4.54 25.38 10.95
N LYS A 414 -4.88 24.09 11.08
CA LYS A 414 -5.75 23.56 12.14
C LYS A 414 -4.89 22.87 13.19
N PHE A 415 -5.11 23.23 14.48
CA PHE A 415 -4.46 22.56 15.61
C PHE A 415 -4.84 21.08 15.68
N SER A 416 -3.86 20.21 15.91
CA SER A 416 -4.06 18.76 15.91
C SER A 416 -3.10 18.04 16.85
N GLN A 417 -3.26 16.74 16.98
CA GLN A 417 -2.31 15.83 17.61
C GLN A 417 -2.34 14.47 16.87
N ILE A 418 -1.28 13.68 17.02
CA ILE A 418 -1.21 12.34 16.43
C ILE A 418 -2.12 11.40 17.24
N PRO A 419 -3.10 10.72 16.62
CA PRO A 419 -3.96 9.78 17.32
C PRO A 419 -3.16 8.59 17.90
N GLN A 420 -3.52 8.17 19.11
CA GLN A 420 -2.99 6.96 19.73
C GLN A 420 -3.74 5.72 19.28
N ALA A 421 -5.06 5.83 19.12
CA ALA A 421 -5.86 4.77 18.56
C ALA A 421 -5.46 4.51 17.10
N GLN A 422 -5.49 3.26 16.72
CA GLN A 422 -5.21 2.78 15.38
C GLN A 422 -6.49 2.23 14.73
N GLY A 423 -6.43 2.02 13.43
CA GLY A 423 -7.54 1.45 12.70
C GLY A 423 -7.09 0.75 11.44
N ALA A 424 -8.00 -0.03 10.87
CA ALA A 424 -7.84 -0.60 9.54
C ALA A 424 -9.17 -0.51 8.79
N LEU A 425 -9.08 -0.30 7.49
CA LEU A 425 -10.21 -0.35 6.57
C LEU A 425 -9.84 -1.27 5.41
N VAL A 426 -10.71 -2.21 5.09
CA VAL A 426 -10.60 -3.11 3.94
C VAL A 426 -11.89 -3.03 3.15
N SER A 427 -11.79 -2.77 1.85
CA SER A 427 -12.91 -2.81 0.91
C SER A 427 -12.61 -3.77 -0.24
N LEU A 428 -13.52 -4.70 -0.47
CA LEU A 428 -13.42 -5.77 -1.48
C LEU A 428 -14.56 -5.66 -2.48
N ASP A 429 -14.29 -6.09 -3.70
CA ASP A 429 -15.33 -6.44 -4.66
C ASP A 429 -15.88 -7.82 -4.31
N PRO A 430 -17.17 -7.94 -3.95
CA PRO A 430 -17.76 -9.23 -3.56
C PRO A 430 -17.86 -10.22 -4.72
N GLN A 431 -17.76 -9.77 -5.97
CA GLN A 431 -17.97 -10.61 -7.15
C GLN A 431 -16.71 -11.44 -7.50
N ASN A 432 -15.52 -10.94 -7.18
CA ASN A 432 -14.25 -11.56 -7.58
C ASN A 432 -13.13 -11.48 -6.55
N GLY A 433 -13.33 -10.78 -5.43
CA GLY A 433 -12.33 -10.63 -4.38
C GLY A 433 -11.28 -9.55 -4.64
N ALA A 434 -11.39 -8.73 -5.69
CA ALA A 434 -10.46 -7.63 -5.94
C ALA A 434 -10.43 -6.66 -4.74
N ILE A 435 -9.24 -6.37 -4.22
CA ILE A 435 -9.07 -5.35 -3.19
C ILE A 435 -9.29 -3.99 -3.84
N ARG A 436 -10.35 -3.27 -3.42
CA ARG A 436 -10.70 -1.95 -3.95
C ARG A 436 -10.06 -0.81 -3.17
N SER A 437 -9.86 -0.99 -1.87
CA SER A 437 -9.04 -0.12 -1.04
C SER A 437 -8.59 -0.85 0.23
N LEU A 438 -7.43 -0.42 0.77
CA LEU A 438 -6.92 -0.96 2.04
C LEU A 438 -6.08 0.09 2.75
N VAL A 439 -6.39 0.30 4.03
CA VAL A 439 -5.60 1.15 4.93
C VAL A 439 -5.28 0.35 6.19
N GLY A 440 -3.99 0.20 6.51
CA GLY A 440 -3.52 -0.65 7.61
C GLY A 440 -3.13 0.10 8.88
N GLY A 441 -3.39 1.41 8.97
CA GLY A 441 -3.06 2.25 10.14
C GLY A 441 -3.21 3.73 9.86
N PHE A 442 -3.03 4.57 10.90
CA PHE A 442 -3.09 6.02 10.75
C PHE A 442 -2.00 6.56 9.82
N ALA A 443 -0.76 6.10 9.96
CA ALA A 443 0.36 6.55 9.15
C ALA A 443 1.39 5.43 8.98
N PHE A 444 1.77 5.16 7.73
CA PHE A 444 2.79 4.17 7.39
C PHE A 444 4.19 4.57 7.90
N GLU A 445 4.47 5.88 7.95
CA GLU A 445 5.73 6.44 8.44
C GLU A 445 5.96 6.19 9.93
N GLN A 446 4.88 5.97 10.70
CA GLN A 446 4.96 5.58 12.12
C GLN A 446 5.09 4.08 12.28
N SER A 447 4.34 3.32 11.48
CA SER A 447 4.27 1.87 11.58
C SER A 447 3.90 1.24 10.25
N ASN A 448 4.81 0.47 9.70
CA ASN A 448 4.57 -0.37 8.52
C ASN A 448 3.82 -1.68 8.86
N TYR A 449 3.45 -1.89 10.14
CA TYR A 449 2.58 -2.99 10.56
C TYR A 449 1.20 -2.84 9.94
N ASN A 450 0.89 -3.70 8.97
CA ASN A 450 -0.37 -3.67 8.25
C ASN A 450 -1.49 -4.34 9.06
N ARG A 451 -2.24 -3.54 9.82
CA ARG A 451 -3.29 -4.05 10.71
C ARG A 451 -4.44 -4.71 9.98
N ALA A 452 -4.63 -4.37 8.70
CA ALA A 452 -5.65 -5.02 7.86
C ALA A 452 -5.37 -6.52 7.64
N LEU A 453 -4.08 -6.93 7.61
CA LEU A 453 -3.63 -8.29 7.33
C LEU A 453 -3.01 -9.00 8.54
N GLN A 454 -2.49 -8.26 9.52
CA GLN A 454 -1.63 -8.80 10.56
C GLN A 454 -2.24 -8.70 11.97
N ALA A 455 -3.14 -7.73 12.21
CA ALA A 455 -3.76 -7.57 13.53
C ALA A 455 -4.90 -8.57 13.72
N LYS A 456 -4.61 -9.66 14.41
CA LYS A 456 -5.63 -10.63 14.84
C LYS A 456 -6.37 -10.09 16.08
N ARG A 457 -7.62 -9.71 15.91
CA ARG A 457 -8.47 -9.06 16.92
C ARG A 457 -9.82 -9.75 17.02
N GLN A 458 -10.48 -9.62 18.16
CA GLN A 458 -11.81 -10.19 18.35
C GLN A 458 -12.87 -9.33 17.63
N PRO A 459 -13.64 -9.89 16.66
CA PRO A 459 -14.65 -9.14 15.93
C PRO A 459 -15.90 -8.81 16.76
N GLY A 460 -16.06 -9.42 17.93
CA GLY A 460 -17.23 -9.23 18.76
C GLY A 460 -18.53 -9.54 18.00
N SER A 461 -19.57 -8.77 18.23
CA SER A 461 -20.88 -8.98 17.60
C SER A 461 -20.91 -8.89 16.07
N SER A 462 -19.84 -8.42 15.40
CA SER A 462 -19.69 -8.49 13.94
C SER A 462 -19.56 -9.94 13.44
N PHE A 463 -19.26 -10.88 14.32
CA PHE A 463 -19.18 -12.30 14.03
C PHE A 463 -20.54 -13.03 14.05
N LYS A 464 -21.56 -12.47 14.71
CA LYS A 464 -22.89 -13.09 14.85
C LYS A 464 -23.54 -13.55 13.54
N PRO A 465 -23.44 -12.80 12.41
CA PRO A 465 -24.04 -13.23 11.15
C PRO A 465 -23.61 -14.63 10.69
N PHE A 466 -22.41 -15.07 10.99
CA PHE A 466 -21.92 -16.42 10.64
C PHE A 466 -22.65 -17.50 11.46
N VAL A 467 -22.90 -17.25 12.74
CA VAL A 467 -23.68 -18.16 13.60
C VAL A 467 -25.16 -18.19 13.18
N TYR A 468 -25.72 -17.04 12.81
CA TYR A 468 -27.08 -16.93 12.31
C TYR A 468 -27.27 -17.59 10.94
N SER A 469 -26.27 -17.47 10.06
CA SER A 469 -26.23 -18.21 8.79
C SER A 469 -26.29 -19.73 9.03
N ALA A 470 -25.46 -20.23 9.97
CA ALA A 470 -25.49 -21.63 10.35
C ALA A 470 -26.88 -22.04 10.92
N ALA A 471 -27.53 -21.18 11.69
CA ALA A 471 -28.88 -21.46 12.23
C ALA A 471 -29.91 -21.55 11.11
N LEU A 472 -29.91 -20.60 10.17
CA LEU A 472 -30.82 -20.60 9.01
C LEU A 472 -30.65 -21.82 8.09
N ASP A 473 -29.42 -22.37 7.99
CA ASP A 473 -29.14 -23.59 7.23
C ASP A 473 -29.44 -24.88 8.04
N ASN A 474 -29.78 -24.76 9.31
CA ASN A 474 -30.16 -25.88 10.16
C ASN A 474 -31.63 -25.77 10.69
N GLY A 475 -32.53 -25.26 9.84
CA GLY A 475 -33.97 -25.27 10.07
C GLY A 475 -34.52 -24.14 10.98
N TYR A 476 -33.65 -23.21 11.44
CA TYR A 476 -34.17 -21.99 12.06
C TYR A 476 -34.62 -21.00 10.98
N THR A 477 -35.65 -20.21 11.31
CA THR A 477 -36.16 -19.16 10.44
C THR A 477 -35.96 -17.78 11.07
N ALA A 478 -36.09 -16.71 10.29
CA ALA A 478 -36.05 -15.35 10.84
C ALA A 478 -37.15 -15.08 11.88
N ALA A 479 -38.30 -15.84 11.83
CA ALA A 479 -39.39 -15.80 12.76
C ALA A 479 -39.20 -16.71 14.00
N SER A 480 -38.27 -17.65 14.01
CA SER A 480 -38.03 -18.58 15.13
C SER A 480 -37.81 -17.81 16.43
N LEU A 481 -38.53 -18.23 17.48
CA LEU A 481 -38.42 -17.62 18.80
C LEU A 481 -37.31 -18.27 19.62
N VAL A 482 -36.42 -17.44 20.18
CA VAL A 482 -35.40 -17.86 21.12
C VAL A 482 -35.44 -16.98 22.35
N ASN A 483 -35.29 -17.59 23.52
CA ASN A 483 -35.48 -16.91 24.80
C ASN A 483 -34.27 -16.02 25.14
N ASP A 484 -34.47 -14.71 25.23
CA ASP A 484 -33.51 -13.73 25.71
C ASP A 484 -33.62 -13.56 27.23
N ALA A 485 -33.22 -14.60 27.98
CA ALA A 485 -33.25 -14.67 29.42
C ALA A 485 -31.88 -15.03 30.00
N PRO A 486 -31.61 -14.72 31.28
CA PRO A 486 -30.37 -15.11 31.95
C PRO A 486 -30.02 -16.58 31.77
N ILE A 487 -28.74 -16.87 31.62
CA ILE A 487 -28.20 -18.22 31.53
C ILE A 487 -26.90 -18.28 32.37
N VAL A 488 -26.69 -19.42 33.00
CA VAL A 488 -25.52 -19.68 33.85
C VAL A 488 -24.92 -21.00 33.41
N PHE A 489 -23.64 -20.98 33.13
CA PHE A 489 -22.86 -22.19 32.89
C PHE A 489 -21.94 -22.41 34.09
N VAL A 490 -21.91 -23.62 34.60
CA VAL A 490 -21.04 -24.02 35.70
C VAL A 490 -20.09 -25.06 35.17
N ASP A 491 -18.79 -24.78 35.27
CA ASP A 491 -17.75 -25.75 35.01
C ASP A 491 -17.38 -26.38 36.33
N GLU A 492 -17.87 -27.59 36.55
CA GLU A 492 -17.65 -28.34 37.79
C GLU A 492 -16.18 -28.76 38.01
N TYR A 493 -15.38 -28.84 36.94
CA TYR A 493 -13.98 -29.21 37.01
C TYR A 493 -13.05 -28.05 37.38
N LEU A 494 -13.41 -26.85 36.97
CA LEU A 494 -12.59 -25.65 37.16
C LEU A 494 -13.13 -24.72 38.25
N ASP A 495 -14.26 -25.09 38.92
CA ASP A 495 -15.00 -24.24 39.87
C ASP A 495 -15.26 -22.82 39.32
N LYS A 496 -15.52 -22.72 38.01
CA LYS A 496 -15.79 -21.48 37.33
C LYS A 496 -17.23 -21.36 36.91
N VAL A 497 -17.79 -20.20 37.13
CA VAL A 497 -19.16 -19.86 36.74
C VAL A 497 -19.16 -18.77 35.71
N TRP A 498 -19.62 -19.09 34.50
CA TRP A 498 -19.81 -18.09 33.45
C TRP A 498 -21.27 -17.60 33.39
N ARG A 499 -21.45 -16.27 33.55
CA ARG A 499 -22.74 -15.60 33.53
C ARG A 499 -22.77 -14.53 32.47
N PRO A 500 -22.91 -14.89 31.17
CA PRO A 500 -23.00 -13.91 30.10
C PRO A 500 -24.19 -12.97 30.26
N LYS A 501 -24.02 -11.73 29.79
CA LYS A 501 -25.03 -10.69 29.82
C LYS A 501 -25.23 -10.05 28.46
N ASN A 502 -26.39 -9.46 28.24
CA ASN A 502 -26.56 -8.51 27.13
C ASN A 502 -25.92 -7.18 27.49
N ASP A 503 -25.39 -6.45 26.49
CA ASP A 503 -24.71 -5.17 26.68
C ASP A 503 -25.61 -4.12 27.38
N THR A 504 -26.93 -4.23 27.17
CA THR A 504 -27.95 -3.37 27.79
C THR A 504 -28.33 -3.77 29.23
N ASN A 505 -27.83 -4.91 29.71
CA ASN A 505 -28.25 -5.54 30.97
C ASN A 505 -29.79 -5.76 31.10
N THR A 506 -30.53 -5.82 29.98
CA THR A 506 -31.97 -6.08 29.91
C THR A 506 -32.24 -7.42 29.26
N PHE A 507 -33.44 -8.00 29.54
CA PHE A 507 -33.89 -9.25 28.97
C PHE A 507 -35.27 -9.02 28.34
N LEU A 508 -35.51 -9.66 27.18
CA LEU A 508 -36.72 -9.45 26.41
C LEU A 508 -37.65 -10.68 26.40
N GLY A 509 -37.21 -11.79 27.02
CA GLY A 509 -37.94 -13.06 26.95
C GLY A 509 -37.85 -13.69 25.55
N PRO A 510 -38.83 -14.45 25.10
CA PRO A 510 -38.89 -15.03 23.77
C PRO A 510 -38.97 -13.92 22.73
N ILE A 511 -37.98 -13.85 21.85
CA ILE A 511 -37.89 -12.90 20.71
C ILE A 511 -37.50 -13.61 19.42
N ARG A 512 -37.88 -13.03 18.30
CA ARG A 512 -37.54 -13.55 16.97
C ARG A 512 -36.06 -13.44 16.68
N LEU A 513 -35.52 -14.36 15.87
CA LEU A 513 -34.11 -14.30 15.45
C LEU A 513 -33.78 -13.00 14.76
N ARG A 514 -34.65 -12.50 13.88
CA ARG A 514 -34.46 -11.19 13.22
C ARG A 514 -34.26 -10.08 14.26
N GLU A 515 -35.12 -10.03 15.25
CA GLU A 515 -35.07 -9.03 16.33
C GLU A 515 -33.81 -9.18 17.18
N ALA A 516 -33.45 -10.40 17.50
CA ALA A 516 -32.23 -10.69 18.26
C ALA A 516 -30.96 -10.24 17.52
N LEU A 517 -30.92 -10.38 16.19
CA LEU A 517 -29.79 -9.96 15.37
C LEU A 517 -29.67 -8.43 15.32
N TYR A 518 -30.75 -7.71 14.97
CA TYR A 518 -30.64 -6.25 14.84
C TYR A 518 -30.48 -5.55 16.20
N LYS A 519 -30.98 -6.13 17.30
CA LYS A 519 -30.72 -5.67 18.67
C LYS A 519 -29.41 -6.23 19.24
N SER A 520 -28.70 -7.09 18.51
CA SER A 520 -27.43 -7.70 18.90
C SER A 520 -27.43 -8.43 20.24
N ARG A 521 -28.51 -9.25 20.52
CA ARG A 521 -28.68 -9.93 21.80
C ARG A 521 -27.67 -11.06 21.98
N ASN A 522 -26.89 -11.01 23.05
CA ASN A 522 -25.81 -11.95 23.35
C ASN A 522 -26.39 -13.33 23.75
N LEU A 523 -27.40 -13.34 24.65
CA LEU A 523 -27.94 -14.57 25.19
C LEU A 523 -28.65 -15.43 24.15
N VAL A 524 -29.30 -14.81 23.17
CA VAL A 524 -29.91 -15.52 22.04
C VAL A 524 -28.81 -16.17 21.20
N SER A 525 -27.72 -15.43 20.87
CA SER A 525 -26.62 -15.98 20.04
C SER A 525 -25.95 -17.17 20.74
N ILE A 526 -25.77 -17.12 22.06
CA ILE A 526 -25.22 -18.24 22.85
C ILE A 526 -26.14 -19.46 22.80
N ARG A 527 -27.45 -19.28 23.00
CA ARG A 527 -28.40 -20.40 22.90
C ARG A 527 -28.47 -21.01 21.52
N LEU A 528 -28.34 -20.20 20.45
CA LEU A 528 -28.25 -20.70 19.09
C LEU A 528 -27.00 -21.59 18.92
N LEU A 529 -25.83 -21.11 19.32
CA LEU A 529 -24.61 -21.90 19.21
C LEU A 529 -24.67 -23.17 20.04
N GLN A 530 -25.26 -23.11 21.25
CA GLN A 530 -25.45 -24.27 22.10
C GLN A 530 -26.36 -25.32 21.41
N ALA A 531 -27.48 -24.89 20.83
CA ALA A 531 -28.41 -25.77 20.13
C ALA A 531 -27.84 -26.38 18.85
N LEU A 532 -27.04 -25.62 18.10
CA LEU A 532 -26.38 -26.09 16.88
C LEU A 532 -25.20 -27.03 17.17
N GLY A 533 -24.59 -26.90 18.34
CA GLY A 533 -23.32 -27.55 18.69
C GLY A 533 -22.11 -26.77 18.19
N VAL A 534 -21.12 -26.58 19.06
CA VAL A 534 -19.92 -25.75 18.79
C VAL A 534 -19.12 -26.28 17.60
N ASP A 535 -18.79 -27.58 17.60
CA ASP A 535 -17.97 -28.18 16.55
C ASP A 535 -18.65 -28.14 15.18
N ARG A 536 -19.95 -28.47 15.11
CA ARG A 536 -20.72 -28.37 13.86
C ARG A 536 -20.74 -26.94 13.32
N THR A 537 -20.88 -25.97 14.20
CA THR A 537 -20.89 -24.56 13.83
C THR A 537 -19.50 -24.11 13.36
N ILE A 538 -18.40 -24.56 13.99
CA ILE A 538 -17.02 -24.30 13.54
C ILE A 538 -16.78 -24.90 12.14
N ASP A 539 -17.25 -26.12 11.89
CA ASP A 539 -17.15 -26.76 10.56
C ASP A 539 -17.90 -25.96 9.50
N TYR A 540 -19.09 -25.46 9.82
CA TYR A 540 -19.85 -24.60 8.92
C TYR A 540 -19.15 -23.27 8.67
N ILE A 541 -18.70 -22.57 9.73
CA ILE A 541 -18.08 -21.24 9.64
C ILE A 541 -16.72 -21.29 8.92
N SER A 542 -15.98 -22.40 9.06
CA SER A 542 -14.69 -22.57 8.37
C SER A 542 -14.80 -22.52 6.85
N LYS A 543 -15.97 -22.81 6.25
CA LYS A 543 -16.23 -22.67 4.81
C LYS A 543 -16.01 -21.25 4.30
N PHE A 544 -16.25 -20.24 5.16
CA PHE A 544 -16.04 -18.82 4.84
C PHE A 544 -14.56 -18.42 4.72
N GLY A 545 -13.63 -19.35 4.93
CA GLY A 545 -12.20 -19.14 4.82
C GLY A 545 -11.49 -18.92 6.16
N PHE A 546 -12.19 -19.01 7.28
CA PHE A 546 -11.57 -18.90 8.61
C PHE A 546 -10.82 -20.18 8.98
N ASN A 547 -9.62 -20.00 9.56
CA ASN A 547 -8.87 -21.12 10.10
C ASN A 547 -9.52 -21.62 11.38
N LYS A 548 -9.82 -22.92 11.46
CA LYS A 548 -10.44 -23.55 12.65
C LYS A 548 -9.63 -23.31 13.94
N GLN A 549 -8.32 -23.16 13.85
CA GLN A 549 -7.45 -22.89 15.01
C GLN A 549 -7.69 -21.50 15.63
N ASP A 550 -8.20 -20.54 14.85
CA ASP A 550 -8.51 -19.19 15.30
C ASP A 550 -9.92 -19.08 15.91
N LEU A 551 -10.72 -20.17 15.83
CA LEU A 551 -12.08 -20.25 16.34
C LEU A 551 -12.09 -21.02 17.68
N PRO A 552 -12.42 -20.35 18.81
CA PRO A 552 -12.46 -21.01 20.11
C PRO A 552 -13.56 -22.07 20.17
N ARG A 553 -13.25 -23.27 20.68
CA ARG A 553 -14.18 -24.41 20.75
C ARG A 553 -15.06 -24.34 22.00
N ASN A 554 -15.71 -23.20 22.22
CA ASN A 554 -16.63 -22.99 23.34
C ASN A 554 -17.73 -21.98 22.97
N LEU A 555 -18.71 -21.81 23.86
CA LEU A 555 -19.88 -20.98 23.63
C LEU A 555 -19.60 -19.49 23.50
N SER A 556 -18.40 -19.00 23.90
CA SER A 556 -18.03 -17.60 23.72
C SER A 556 -17.84 -17.25 22.25
N LEU A 557 -17.62 -18.23 21.37
CA LEU A 557 -17.58 -18.03 19.91
C LEU A 557 -18.81 -17.28 19.39
N ALA A 558 -20.00 -17.52 19.97
CA ALA A 558 -21.24 -16.80 19.64
C ALA A 558 -21.14 -15.29 19.84
N LEU A 559 -20.22 -14.85 20.69
CA LEU A 559 -19.95 -13.43 20.98
C LEU A 559 -18.79 -12.86 20.15
N GLY A 560 -18.19 -13.67 19.29
CA GLY A 560 -17.09 -13.27 18.43
C GLY A 560 -15.76 -13.15 19.16
N THR A 561 -15.44 -14.13 20.03
CA THR A 561 -14.13 -14.23 20.69
C THR A 561 -13.04 -14.88 19.80
N ALA A 562 -13.37 -15.27 18.56
CA ALA A 562 -12.39 -15.62 17.55
C ALA A 562 -11.36 -14.50 17.36
N THR A 563 -10.11 -14.82 17.00
CA THR A 563 -9.06 -13.83 16.75
C THR A 563 -8.77 -13.77 15.25
N LEU A 564 -9.32 -12.75 14.58
CA LEU A 564 -9.34 -12.63 13.11
C LEU A 564 -8.85 -11.25 12.67
N THR A 565 -8.26 -11.19 11.48
CA THR A 565 -7.85 -9.94 10.84
C THR A 565 -9.04 -9.24 10.17
N PRO A 566 -8.97 -7.90 9.96
CA PRO A 566 -9.97 -7.18 9.17
C PRO A 566 -10.18 -7.75 7.75
N MET A 567 -9.12 -8.24 7.12
CA MET A 567 -9.18 -8.89 5.81
C MET A 567 -9.98 -10.20 5.86
N GLU A 568 -9.71 -11.06 6.85
CA GLU A 568 -10.45 -12.33 7.02
C GLU A 568 -11.93 -12.07 7.25
N ILE A 569 -12.27 -11.07 8.07
CA ILE A 569 -13.68 -10.67 8.30
C ILE A 569 -14.30 -10.15 7.00
N ALA A 570 -13.65 -9.24 6.26
CA ALA A 570 -14.17 -8.71 5.00
C ALA A 570 -14.39 -9.83 3.97
N THR A 571 -13.46 -10.79 3.89
CA THR A 571 -13.57 -11.96 3.01
C THR A 571 -14.79 -12.80 3.35
N GLY A 572 -14.97 -13.15 4.62
CA GLY A 572 -16.15 -13.92 5.06
C GLY A 572 -17.47 -13.17 4.80
N TRP A 573 -17.50 -11.85 5.01
CA TRP A 573 -18.67 -11.01 4.75
C TRP A 573 -19.03 -10.90 3.27
N SER A 574 -18.06 -11.07 2.36
CA SER A 574 -18.31 -11.07 0.92
C SER A 574 -19.28 -12.18 0.50
N THR A 575 -19.28 -13.32 1.20
CA THR A 575 -20.22 -14.42 0.96
C THR A 575 -21.68 -13.99 1.18
N PHE A 576 -21.95 -13.09 2.12
CA PHE A 576 -23.32 -12.57 2.31
C PHE A 576 -23.73 -11.57 1.23
N ALA A 577 -22.76 -10.79 0.74
CA ALA A 577 -23.01 -9.76 -0.27
C ALA A 577 -23.22 -10.34 -1.68
N ASN A 578 -22.67 -11.51 -1.96
CA ASN A 578 -22.61 -12.08 -3.32
C ASN A 578 -23.51 -13.30 -3.56
N GLY A 579 -24.40 -13.62 -2.61
CA GLY A 579 -25.34 -14.74 -2.75
C GLY A 579 -24.76 -16.12 -2.39
N GLY A 580 -23.77 -16.16 -1.51
CA GLY A 580 -23.25 -17.39 -0.92
C GLY A 580 -21.96 -17.93 -1.53
N TYR A 581 -21.27 -17.17 -2.38
CA TYR A 581 -20.06 -17.61 -3.05
C TYR A 581 -18.82 -17.23 -2.25
N LYS A 582 -17.82 -18.12 -2.27
CA LYS A 582 -16.51 -17.89 -1.68
C LYS A 582 -15.60 -17.18 -2.66
N ILE A 583 -15.03 -16.06 -2.25
CA ILE A 583 -14.01 -15.32 -3.02
C ILE A 583 -12.66 -15.37 -2.31
N THR A 584 -11.59 -15.11 -3.04
CA THR A 584 -10.24 -14.98 -2.48
C THR A 584 -9.73 -13.58 -2.80
N PRO A 585 -9.36 -12.78 -1.77
CA PRO A 585 -8.82 -11.44 -2.01
C PRO A 585 -7.51 -11.48 -2.79
N TYR A 586 -7.34 -10.58 -3.75
CA TYR A 586 -6.12 -10.40 -4.52
C TYR A 586 -5.85 -8.92 -4.81
N ILE A 587 -4.57 -8.59 -5.03
CA ILE A 587 -4.12 -7.21 -5.21
C ILE A 587 -3.51 -6.94 -6.58
N ILE A 588 -2.82 -7.90 -7.18
CA ILE A 588 -2.20 -7.74 -8.49
C ILE A 588 -3.19 -8.16 -9.58
N ASP A 589 -3.56 -7.19 -10.42
CA ASP A 589 -4.42 -7.42 -11.58
C ASP A 589 -3.60 -7.85 -12.79
N LYS A 590 -2.47 -7.17 -13.03
CA LYS A 590 -1.60 -7.40 -14.19
C LYS A 590 -0.13 -7.17 -13.88
N VAL A 591 0.75 -7.98 -14.48
CA VAL A 591 2.20 -7.75 -14.50
C VAL A 591 2.67 -7.69 -15.93
N GLU A 592 3.42 -6.63 -16.26
CA GLU A 592 4.05 -6.43 -17.57
C GLU A 592 5.58 -6.40 -17.42
N SER A 593 6.28 -6.86 -18.47
CA SER A 593 7.72 -6.71 -18.60
C SER A 593 8.11 -5.26 -18.89
N ARG A 594 9.41 -4.95 -18.85
CA ARG A 594 9.96 -3.65 -19.28
C ARG A 594 9.60 -3.26 -20.72
N ASN A 595 9.35 -4.25 -21.58
CA ASN A 595 9.03 -4.06 -22.99
C ASN A 595 7.52 -3.89 -23.24
N GLY A 596 6.70 -4.02 -22.19
CA GLY A 596 5.24 -3.97 -22.27
C GLY A 596 4.58 -5.33 -22.53
N ASP A 597 5.36 -6.43 -22.56
CA ASP A 597 4.80 -7.77 -22.71
C ASP A 597 4.04 -8.15 -21.46
N THR A 598 2.85 -8.70 -21.61
CA THR A 598 2.05 -9.17 -20.49
C THR A 598 2.58 -10.50 -19.98
N LEU A 599 3.04 -10.52 -18.72
CA LEU A 599 3.57 -11.71 -18.06
C LEU A 599 2.54 -12.43 -17.19
N PHE A 600 1.60 -11.68 -16.63
CA PHE A 600 0.55 -12.20 -15.76
C PHE A 600 -0.70 -11.32 -15.87
N VAL A 601 -1.86 -11.98 -15.90
CA VAL A 601 -3.19 -11.36 -15.70
C VAL A 601 -3.92 -12.19 -14.67
N ALA A 602 -4.54 -11.53 -13.70
CA ALA A 602 -5.34 -12.20 -12.68
C ALA A 602 -6.57 -12.88 -13.31
N ASN A 603 -6.84 -14.10 -12.89
CA ASN A 603 -8.06 -14.83 -13.25
C ASN A 603 -8.69 -15.45 -11.99
N PRO A 604 -9.19 -14.60 -11.06
CA PRO A 604 -9.77 -15.08 -9.81
C PRO A 604 -11.08 -15.84 -10.06
N PRO A 605 -11.41 -16.83 -9.21
CA PRO A 605 -12.74 -17.39 -9.17
C PRO A 605 -13.77 -16.28 -8.94
N SER A 606 -14.75 -16.18 -9.84
CA SER A 606 -15.73 -15.08 -9.83
C SER A 606 -17.15 -15.62 -9.76
N VAL A 607 -18.04 -14.82 -9.20
CA VAL A 607 -19.48 -15.13 -9.11
C VAL A 607 -20.07 -15.22 -10.52
N PRO A 608 -20.87 -16.25 -10.86
CA PRO A 608 -21.48 -16.38 -12.19
C PRO A 608 -22.38 -15.21 -12.53
N LYS A 609 -22.20 -14.61 -13.69
CA LYS A 609 -23.10 -13.58 -14.22
C LYS A 609 -24.45 -14.21 -14.54
N GLY A 610 -25.51 -13.82 -13.83
CA GLY A 610 -26.86 -14.27 -14.09
C GLY A 610 -27.45 -15.27 -13.07
N GLY A 611 -26.75 -15.60 -12.00
CA GLY A 611 -27.32 -16.35 -10.85
C GLY A 611 -27.73 -17.80 -11.08
N VAL A 612 -27.47 -18.38 -12.27
CA VAL A 612 -27.79 -19.77 -12.55
C VAL A 612 -26.54 -20.59 -12.24
N ALA A 613 -26.49 -21.17 -11.03
CA ALA A 613 -25.59 -22.28 -10.77
C ALA A 613 -26.16 -23.52 -11.46
N SER A 614 -25.48 -24.11 -12.40
CA SER A 614 -25.66 -25.53 -12.72
C SER A 614 -25.21 -26.31 -11.48
N ASP A 615 -26.14 -26.94 -10.78
CA ASP A 615 -25.84 -27.95 -9.80
C ASP A 615 -25.11 -29.10 -10.50
N GLY A 616 -23.81 -29.23 -10.24
CA GLY A 616 -23.12 -30.44 -10.62
C GLY A 616 -21.71 -30.23 -11.21
N ILE A 617 -20.78 -30.81 -10.51
CA ILE A 617 -19.40 -31.16 -10.86
C ILE A 617 -18.41 -30.00 -10.78
N ALA A 618 -17.73 -29.96 -9.64
CA ALA A 618 -16.48 -29.24 -9.49
C ALA A 618 -15.49 -29.67 -10.57
N ALA A 619 -15.13 -28.75 -11.46
CA ALA A 619 -13.92 -28.92 -12.27
C ALA A 619 -12.72 -29.02 -11.32
N PRO A 620 -11.73 -29.87 -11.60
CA PRO A 620 -10.60 -30.04 -10.72
C PRO A 620 -9.90 -28.72 -10.50
N VAL A 621 -9.65 -28.39 -9.23
CA VAL A 621 -8.83 -27.28 -8.80
C VAL A 621 -7.50 -27.41 -9.53
N ALA A 622 -7.19 -26.47 -10.41
CA ALA A 622 -5.85 -26.38 -10.97
C ALA A 622 -4.91 -26.11 -9.80
N GLU A 623 -4.06 -27.08 -9.53
CA GLU A 623 -2.99 -26.96 -8.57
C GLU A 623 -2.21 -25.66 -8.86
N ALA A 624 -1.93 -24.90 -7.81
CA ALA A 624 -1.06 -23.75 -7.90
C ALA A 624 0.25 -24.19 -8.55
N PHE A 625 0.50 -23.69 -9.75
CA PHE A 625 1.73 -23.96 -10.47
C PHE A 625 2.91 -23.44 -9.65
N THR A 626 3.62 -24.33 -8.99
CA THR A 626 5.00 -24.11 -8.59
C THR A 626 5.84 -24.11 -9.86
N VAL A 627 6.17 -22.94 -10.36
CA VAL A 627 7.15 -22.81 -11.43
C VAL A 627 8.52 -23.00 -10.81
N ASN A 628 9.06 -24.21 -10.94
CA ASN A 628 10.49 -24.45 -10.82
C ASN A 628 11.15 -23.90 -12.10
N ALA A 629 11.41 -22.61 -12.16
CA ALA A 629 12.21 -22.02 -13.21
C ALA A 629 13.69 -22.27 -12.90
N THR A 630 14.35 -23.04 -13.72
CA THR A 630 15.81 -23.14 -13.74
C THR A 630 16.38 -21.81 -14.24
N PRO A 631 17.44 -21.25 -13.62
CA PRO A 631 18.05 -20.00 -14.10
C PRO A 631 18.59 -20.19 -15.53
N GLY A 632 18.03 -19.45 -16.50
CA GLY A 632 18.53 -19.42 -17.87
C GLY A 632 17.51 -19.73 -18.97
N GLU A 633 16.26 -20.07 -18.66
CA GLU A 633 15.23 -20.27 -19.70
C GLU A 633 14.54 -18.96 -20.05
N THR A 634 14.56 -18.63 -21.34
CA THR A 634 13.83 -17.51 -21.93
C THR A 634 12.34 -17.70 -21.72
N LEU A 635 11.69 -16.75 -21.03
CA LEU A 635 10.25 -16.71 -20.84
C LEU A 635 9.55 -16.63 -22.22
N THR A 636 9.16 -17.76 -22.76
CA THR A 636 8.35 -17.85 -23.97
C THR A 636 6.95 -18.30 -23.66
N ALA A 637 6.01 -17.60 -24.29
CA ALA A 637 4.61 -17.91 -24.53
C ALA A 637 3.58 -17.46 -23.49
N GLN A 638 2.70 -16.60 -23.97
CA GLN A 638 1.40 -16.29 -23.37
C GLN A 638 0.62 -17.56 -23.11
N PRO A 639 0.11 -17.77 -21.89
CA PRO A 639 -0.92 -18.79 -21.70
C PRO A 639 -2.16 -18.36 -22.50
N ALA A 640 -2.77 -19.31 -23.23
CA ALA A 640 -4.06 -19.11 -23.87
C ALA A 640 -5.07 -18.58 -22.82
N PRO A 641 -6.04 -17.73 -23.20
CA PRO A 641 -7.03 -17.22 -22.28
C PRO A 641 -7.78 -18.41 -21.65
N GLN A 642 -7.52 -18.63 -20.37
CA GLN A 642 -8.25 -19.62 -19.57
C GLN A 642 -9.67 -19.14 -19.38
N ALA A 643 -10.65 -20.04 -19.48
CA ALA A 643 -12.03 -19.73 -19.12
C ALA A 643 -12.10 -19.16 -17.69
N PRO A 644 -12.95 -18.17 -17.42
CA PRO A 644 -13.09 -17.58 -16.09
C PRO A 644 -13.38 -18.70 -15.07
N ALA A 645 -12.60 -18.78 -14.01
CA ALA A 645 -12.85 -19.70 -12.91
C ALA A 645 -14.14 -19.26 -12.20
N VAL A 646 -15.04 -20.23 -11.93
CA VAL A 646 -16.31 -19.97 -11.23
C VAL A 646 -16.08 -20.14 -9.73
N ALA A 647 -16.56 -19.19 -8.93
CA ALA A 647 -16.48 -19.26 -7.47
C ALA A 647 -17.40 -20.38 -6.92
N GLU A 648 -16.94 -21.07 -5.88
CA GLU A 648 -17.72 -22.09 -5.18
C GLU A 648 -18.84 -21.44 -4.34
N ARG A 649 -20.06 -21.93 -4.46
CA ARG A 649 -21.15 -21.54 -3.58
C ARG A 649 -21.06 -22.36 -2.29
N ILE A 650 -20.77 -21.73 -1.17
CA ILE A 650 -20.56 -22.36 0.14
C ILE A 650 -21.76 -22.21 1.08
N VAL A 651 -22.69 -21.31 0.77
CA VAL A 651 -23.94 -21.06 1.49
C VAL A 651 -25.08 -20.99 0.48
N ASP A 652 -26.25 -21.56 0.84
CA ASP A 652 -27.45 -21.44 0.04
C ASP A 652 -27.84 -19.97 -0.24
N GLY A 653 -28.10 -19.63 -1.48
CA GLY A 653 -28.48 -18.26 -1.87
C GLY A 653 -29.72 -17.74 -1.15
N ARG A 654 -30.68 -18.63 -0.81
CA ARG A 654 -31.85 -18.27 -0.03
C ARG A 654 -31.51 -17.90 1.41
N THR A 655 -30.54 -18.62 2.01
CA THR A 655 -30.04 -18.28 3.35
C THR A 655 -29.38 -16.91 3.35
N THR A 656 -28.53 -16.62 2.38
CA THR A 656 -27.90 -15.31 2.28
C THR A 656 -28.91 -14.20 2.02
N TYR A 657 -29.94 -14.44 1.21
CA TYR A 657 -31.02 -13.48 0.94
C TYR A 657 -31.84 -13.14 2.21
N ILE A 658 -32.26 -14.17 2.97
CA ILE A 658 -32.95 -13.97 4.26
C ILE A 658 -32.04 -13.23 5.24
N LEU A 659 -30.77 -13.65 5.39
CA LEU A 659 -29.82 -13.01 6.28
C LEU A 659 -29.52 -11.56 5.86
N ASN A 660 -29.44 -11.27 4.56
CA ASN A 660 -29.29 -9.91 4.05
C ASN A 660 -30.44 -9.01 4.53
N SER A 661 -31.69 -9.47 4.39
CA SER A 661 -32.85 -8.72 4.88
C SER A 661 -32.81 -8.48 6.40
N MET A 662 -32.26 -9.42 7.18
CA MET A 662 -32.07 -9.25 8.62
C MET A 662 -30.95 -8.26 8.94
N LEU A 663 -29.88 -8.20 8.11
CA LEU A 663 -28.77 -7.27 8.25
C LEU A 663 -29.13 -5.85 7.79
N GLU A 664 -30.05 -5.70 6.84
CA GLU A 664 -30.67 -4.41 6.50
C GLU A 664 -31.44 -3.84 7.70
N ASP A 665 -32.14 -4.71 8.46
CA ASP A 665 -32.84 -4.27 9.69
C ASP A 665 -31.88 -3.81 10.80
N VAL A 666 -30.63 -4.27 10.81
CA VAL A 666 -29.61 -3.68 11.70
C VAL A 666 -29.38 -2.19 11.38
N ILE A 667 -29.46 -1.82 10.10
CA ILE A 667 -29.38 -0.43 9.63
C ILE A 667 -30.71 0.30 9.89
N LYS A 668 -31.86 -0.33 9.57
CA LYS A 668 -33.18 0.32 9.65
C LYS A 668 -33.64 0.51 11.09
N LEU A 669 -33.46 -0.49 11.93
CA LEU A 669 -34.07 -0.61 13.26
C LEU A 669 -33.06 -0.82 14.41
N GLY A 670 -31.83 -1.22 14.07
CA GLY A 670 -30.85 -1.75 15.01
C GLY A 670 -29.69 -0.83 15.33
N THR A 671 -28.56 -1.48 15.68
CA THR A 671 -27.33 -0.82 16.16
C THR A 671 -26.59 -0.04 15.10
N GLY A 672 -26.91 -0.25 13.80
CA GLY A 672 -26.33 0.44 12.65
C GLY A 672 -27.13 1.67 12.17
N ARG A 673 -28.16 2.10 12.92
CA ARG A 673 -29.15 3.09 12.48
C ARG A 673 -28.59 4.44 12.00
N ARG A 674 -27.39 4.79 12.44
CA ARG A 674 -26.69 6.00 11.93
C ARG A 674 -26.50 5.96 10.41
N ALA A 675 -26.31 4.79 9.81
CA ALA A 675 -26.10 4.62 8.38
C ALA A 675 -27.30 5.01 7.51
N LEU A 676 -28.49 5.18 8.10
CA LEU A 676 -29.66 5.76 7.42
C LEU A 676 -29.37 7.15 6.84
N ALA A 677 -28.44 7.90 7.44
CA ALA A 677 -28.02 9.20 6.93
C ALA A 677 -27.40 9.16 5.52
N LEU A 678 -26.98 7.98 5.02
CA LEU A 678 -26.53 7.78 3.64
C LEU A 678 -27.65 7.82 2.60
N GLY A 679 -28.94 7.76 3.03
CA GLY A 679 -30.08 7.77 2.15
C GLY A 679 -30.18 6.58 1.19
N ARG A 680 -29.52 5.45 1.52
CA ARG A 680 -29.48 4.23 0.69
C ARG A 680 -30.34 3.12 1.29
N SER A 681 -31.04 2.42 0.42
CA SER A 681 -31.90 1.27 0.78
C SER A 681 -31.21 -0.09 0.62
N ASP A 682 -30.08 -0.14 -0.07
CA ASP A 682 -29.35 -1.33 -0.49
C ASP A 682 -28.13 -1.66 0.38
N ILE A 683 -28.04 -1.09 1.58
CA ILE A 683 -26.92 -1.33 2.50
C ILE A 683 -27.34 -2.25 3.65
N ALA A 684 -26.49 -3.21 3.95
CA ALA A 684 -26.62 -4.13 5.09
C ALA A 684 -25.34 -4.12 5.92
N GLY A 685 -25.42 -4.46 7.20
CA GLY A 685 -24.21 -4.47 8.02
C GLY A 685 -24.44 -4.78 9.49
N LYS A 686 -23.33 -4.85 10.26
CA LYS A 686 -23.36 -5.18 11.68
C LYS A 686 -22.25 -4.49 12.45
N THR A 687 -22.56 -3.89 13.58
CA THR A 687 -21.60 -3.41 14.57
C THR A 687 -20.96 -4.58 15.33
N GLY A 688 -19.69 -4.44 15.65
CA GLY A 688 -18.97 -5.29 16.58
C GLY A 688 -18.34 -4.46 17.69
N THR A 689 -18.37 -4.97 18.90
CA THR A 689 -17.72 -4.39 20.08
C THR A 689 -17.29 -5.54 20.98
N THR A 690 -16.06 -5.50 21.45
CA THR A 690 -15.56 -6.47 22.43
C THR A 690 -15.82 -6.00 23.86
N ASN A 691 -15.66 -6.90 24.83
CA ASN A 691 -15.74 -6.56 26.24
C ASN A 691 -14.81 -5.39 26.57
N GLU A 692 -15.25 -4.51 27.46
CA GLU A 692 -14.52 -3.29 27.86
C GLU A 692 -14.27 -2.30 26.70
N SER A 693 -14.93 -2.46 25.54
CA SER A 693 -14.75 -1.63 24.36
C SER A 693 -13.28 -1.56 23.91
N LYS A 694 -12.55 -2.69 23.89
CA LYS A 694 -11.15 -2.72 23.42
C LYS A 694 -11.04 -2.66 21.91
N ASP A 695 -12.01 -3.26 21.21
CA ASP A 695 -12.11 -3.28 19.76
C ASP A 695 -13.49 -2.81 19.32
N ALA A 696 -13.52 -1.90 18.38
CA ALA A 696 -14.73 -1.41 17.74
C ALA A 696 -14.70 -1.77 16.25
N TRP A 697 -15.75 -2.44 15.79
CA TRP A 697 -15.88 -2.93 14.42
C TRP A 697 -17.18 -2.47 13.77
N PHE A 698 -17.12 -2.31 12.47
CA PHE A 698 -18.27 -2.30 11.61
C PHE A 698 -17.96 -3.02 10.31
N SER A 699 -18.73 -4.04 9.97
CA SER A 699 -18.71 -4.69 8.67
C SER A 699 -20.06 -4.46 8.00
N GLY A 700 -20.03 -4.03 6.75
CA GLY A 700 -21.23 -3.78 5.98
C GLY A 700 -20.93 -3.77 4.50
N TYR A 701 -21.98 -3.86 3.69
CA TYR A 701 -21.86 -4.03 2.25
C TYR A 701 -23.10 -3.52 1.50
N ASN A 702 -22.92 -3.38 0.19
CA ASN A 702 -23.95 -3.45 -0.84
C ASN A 702 -23.50 -4.44 -1.92
N ALA A 703 -24.17 -4.46 -3.08
CA ALA A 703 -23.81 -5.37 -4.17
C ALA A 703 -22.42 -5.09 -4.79
N ASP A 704 -21.89 -3.84 -4.66
CA ASP A 704 -20.66 -3.39 -5.29
C ASP A 704 -19.44 -3.52 -4.38
N TYR A 705 -19.59 -3.26 -3.07
CA TYR A 705 -18.49 -3.24 -2.10
C TYR A 705 -18.85 -3.89 -0.78
N VAL A 706 -17.90 -4.67 -0.25
CA VAL A 706 -17.91 -5.15 1.13
C VAL A 706 -16.80 -4.43 1.88
N THR A 707 -17.16 -3.71 2.94
CA THR A 707 -16.19 -2.92 3.68
C THR A 707 -16.22 -3.27 5.17
N THR A 708 -15.04 -3.58 5.71
CA THR A 708 -14.82 -3.82 7.14
C THR A 708 -13.90 -2.75 7.71
N VAL A 709 -14.30 -2.15 8.82
CA VAL A 709 -13.52 -1.19 9.59
C VAL A 709 -13.30 -1.74 10.99
N TRP A 710 -12.05 -1.67 11.43
CA TRP A 710 -11.63 -1.93 12.81
C TRP A 710 -10.97 -0.69 13.40
N THR A 711 -11.21 -0.43 14.71
CA THR A 711 -10.49 0.57 15.49
C THR A 711 -10.20 0.04 16.90
N GLY A 712 -9.00 0.34 17.41
CA GLY A 712 -8.53 -0.11 18.71
C GLY A 712 -7.11 0.38 19.00
N PHE A 713 -6.55 -0.01 20.10
CA PHE A 713 -5.12 0.21 20.40
C PHE A 713 -4.33 -1.05 20.01
N ASP A 714 -3.05 -0.88 19.62
CA ASP A 714 -2.18 -2.01 19.29
C ASP A 714 -2.02 -2.96 20.50
N GLN A 715 -1.84 -2.40 21.68
CA GLN A 715 -2.02 -3.12 22.95
C GLN A 715 -3.51 -3.05 23.32
N PRO A 716 -4.18 -4.19 23.62
CA PRO A 716 -5.62 -4.23 23.90
C PRO A 716 -6.02 -3.47 25.15
N GLU A 717 -6.33 -2.18 24.98
CA GLU A 717 -6.82 -1.28 26.01
C GLU A 717 -8.22 -0.77 25.65
N SER A 718 -8.97 -0.28 26.64
CA SER A 718 -10.32 0.25 26.44
C SER A 718 -10.28 1.53 25.61
N LEU A 719 -11.11 1.62 24.57
CA LEU A 719 -11.34 2.86 23.82
C LEU A 719 -12.10 3.92 24.63
N GLY A 720 -12.69 3.55 25.77
CA GLY A 720 -13.43 4.44 26.65
C GLY A 720 -14.92 4.15 26.72
N ARG A 721 -15.59 4.78 27.69
CA ARG A 721 -17.05 4.66 27.87
C ARG A 721 -17.76 5.21 26.63
N LYS A 722 -18.78 4.50 26.15
CA LYS A 722 -19.58 4.83 24.97
C LYS A 722 -18.81 4.76 23.64
N GLU A 723 -17.59 4.21 23.64
CA GLU A 723 -16.82 3.95 22.42
C GLU A 723 -17.04 2.49 21.98
N PHE A 724 -17.92 2.31 21.01
CA PHE A 724 -18.30 1.01 20.44
C PHE A 724 -18.38 1.09 18.93
N GLY A 725 -18.60 -0.02 18.27
CA GLY A 725 -18.65 -0.11 16.82
C GLY A 725 -19.54 0.95 16.15
N GLY A 726 -20.70 1.23 16.76
CA GLY A 726 -21.64 2.26 16.26
C GLY A 726 -21.18 3.71 16.44
N THR A 727 -20.20 4.00 17.30
CA THR A 727 -19.71 5.37 17.59
C THR A 727 -18.33 5.65 17.02
N VAL A 728 -17.51 4.60 16.79
CA VAL A 728 -16.14 4.74 16.26
C VAL A 728 -16.01 4.19 14.85
N ALA A 729 -16.27 2.89 14.64
CA ALA A 729 -16.04 2.24 13.36
C ALA A 729 -17.12 2.57 12.30
N LEU A 730 -18.41 2.63 12.70
CA LEU A 730 -19.51 2.94 11.79
C LEU A 730 -19.38 4.32 11.13
N PRO A 731 -19.02 5.42 11.80
CA PRO A 731 -18.78 6.70 11.13
C PRO A 731 -17.68 6.66 10.07
N ILE A 732 -16.59 5.92 10.30
CA ILE A 732 -15.50 5.71 9.33
C ILE A 732 -16.05 4.96 8.11
N TRP A 733 -16.79 3.89 8.33
CA TRP A 733 -17.44 3.12 7.27
C TRP A 733 -18.41 3.99 6.46
N MET A 734 -19.23 4.81 7.15
CA MET A 734 -20.17 5.72 6.49
C MET A 734 -19.48 6.75 5.61
N ASN A 735 -18.39 7.37 6.09
CA ASN A 735 -17.64 8.34 5.31
C ASN A 735 -17.05 7.69 4.05
N TYR A 736 -16.49 6.49 4.16
CA TYR A 736 -15.97 5.75 3.01
C TYR A 736 -17.09 5.33 2.04
N MET A 737 -18.08 4.56 2.52
CA MET A 737 -19.13 4.02 1.66
C MET A 737 -20.02 5.12 1.07
N GLY A 738 -20.28 6.20 1.83
CA GLY A 738 -21.02 7.36 1.33
C GLY A 738 -20.34 8.03 0.13
N ALA A 739 -19.00 8.12 0.16
CA ALA A 739 -18.23 8.64 -0.97
C ALA A 739 -18.11 7.63 -2.11
N ALA A 740 -17.84 6.36 -1.80
CA ALA A 740 -17.66 5.29 -2.80
C ALA A 740 -18.94 4.97 -3.60
N LEU A 741 -20.11 5.09 -2.96
CA LEU A 741 -21.41 4.78 -3.56
C LEU A 741 -22.15 6.00 -4.14
N LYS A 742 -21.55 7.20 -4.05
CA LYS A 742 -22.22 8.46 -4.40
C LYS A 742 -22.84 8.45 -5.81
N ASP A 743 -22.08 7.94 -6.78
CA ASP A 743 -22.47 7.97 -8.19
C ASP A 743 -22.99 6.60 -8.68
N LEU A 744 -23.14 5.63 -7.77
CA LEU A 744 -23.66 4.30 -8.09
C LEU A 744 -25.14 4.21 -7.71
N PRO A 745 -26.00 3.66 -8.60
CA PRO A 745 -27.40 3.43 -8.27
C PRO A 745 -27.53 2.39 -7.16
N PRO A 746 -28.62 2.41 -6.37
CA PRO A 746 -28.91 1.31 -5.44
C PRO A 746 -29.13 0.00 -6.18
N HIS A 747 -28.43 -1.06 -5.74
CA HIS A 747 -28.57 -2.40 -6.30
C HIS A 747 -29.17 -3.34 -5.24
N THR A 748 -30.39 -3.83 -5.48
CA THR A 748 -30.99 -4.87 -4.64
C THR A 748 -30.57 -6.25 -5.13
N GLN A 749 -30.31 -7.16 -4.20
CA GLN A 749 -30.06 -8.56 -4.55
C GLN A 749 -31.37 -9.15 -5.17
N PRO A 750 -31.29 -9.90 -6.28
CA PRO A 750 -32.45 -10.56 -6.83
C PRO A 750 -32.95 -11.64 -5.86
N GLU A 751 -34.25 -11.76 -5.74
CA GLU A 751 -34.87 -12.80 -4.92
C GLU A 751 -34.59 -14.18 -5.55
N PRO A 752 -33.98 -15.12 -4.82
CA PRO A 752 -33.75 -16.47 -5.30
C PRO A 752 -35.06 -17.26 -5.39
N GLU A 753 -35.12 -18.22 -6.32
CA GLU A 753 -36.22 -19.17 -6.39
C GLU A 753 -36.38 -19.96 -5.07
N GLY A 754 -37.61 -20.22 -4.64
CA GLY A 754 -37.88 -20.93 -3.40
C GLY A 754 -37.87 -20.05 -2.14
N ILE A 755 -37.93 -18.73 -2.26
CA ILE A 755 -38.26 -17.81 -1.19
C ILE A 755 -39.81 -17.60 -1.15
N LEU A 756 -40.36 -17.62 0.05
CA LEU A 756 -41.78 -17.30 0.30
C LEU A 756 -41.89 -16.15 1.32
N SER A 757 -42.76 -15.20 1.03
CA SER A 757 -43.11 -14.12 1.97
C SER A 757 -44.45 -14.40 2.59
N LEU A 758 -44.49 -14.73 3.89
CA LEU A 758 -45.68 -15.13 4.60
C LEU A 758 -45.98 -14.14 5.75
N ARG A 759 -47.30 -13.95 6.01
CA ARG A 759 -47.73 -13.21 7.20
C ARG A 759 -47.52 -14.07 8.44
N VAL A 760 -46.90 -13.53 9.46
CA VAL A 760 -46.63 -14.22 10.74
C VAL A 760 -47.15 -13.41 11.92
N ASP A 761 -47.55 -14.12 12.93
CA ASP A 761 -47.96 -13.59 14.24
C ASP A 761 -46.65 -13.14 14.99
N PRO A 762 -46.57 -11.87 15.46
CA PRO A 762 -45.38 -11.37 16.14
C PRO A 762 -45.06 -12.05 17.46
N ILE A 763 -46.05 -12.71 18.10
CA ILE A 763 -45.88 -13.34 19.41
C ILE A 763 -45.45 -14.78 19.28
N SER A 764 -46.05 -15.54 18.39
CA SER A 764 -45.81 -16.99 18.26
C SER A 764 -44.79 -17.32 17.14
N GLY A 765 -44.49 -16.39 16.21
CA GLY A 765 -43.67 -16.64 15.01
C GLY A 765 -44.34 -17.60 14.00
N ARG A 766 -45.59 -17.97 14.16
CA ARG A 766 -46.35 -18.87 13.29
C ARG A 766 -47.09 -18.11 12.19
N ALA A 767 -47.55 -18.83 11.19
CA ALA A 767 -48.35 -18.22 10.12
C ALA A 767 -49.61 -17.56 10.70
N ALA A 768 -49.81 -16.29 10.41
CA ALA A 768 -50.89 -15.47 10.94
C ALA A 768 -52.20 -15.74 10.19
N THR A 769 -53.32 -15.73 10.92
CA THR A 769 -54.67 -15.73 10.34
C THR A 769 -55.11 -14.32 9.92
N PRO A 770 -56.10 -14.17 9.01
CA PRO A 770 -56.72 -12.88 8.75
C PRO A 770 -57.23 -12.26 10.06
N GLY A 771 -56.81 -11.07 10.44
CA GLY A 771 -57.17 -10.41 11.67
C GLY A 771 -56.20 -10.56 12.83
N THR A 772 -55.07 -11.30 12.72
CA THR A 772 -54.03 -11.35 13.74
C THR A 772 -53.45 -9.95 13.97
N PRO A 773 -53.59 -9.37 15.19
CA PRO A 773 -53.08 -8.02 15.46
C PRO A 773 -51.58 -7.94 15.32
N GLY A 774 -51.08 -6.90 14.64
CA GLY A 774 -49.64 -6.67 14.48
C GLY A 774 -48.93 -7.66 13.55
N ALA A 775 -49.68 -8.56 12.86
CA ALA A 775 -49.02 -9.48 11.90
C ALA A 775 -48.22 -8.74 10.82
N TYR A 776 -47.03 -9.25 10.52
CA TYR A 776 -46.08 -8.70 9.58
C TYR A 776 -45.62 -9.76 8.58
N PHE A 777 -45.07 -9.34 7.44
CA PHE A 777 -44.50 -10.27 6.47
C PHE A 777 -43.07 -10.67 6.85
N GLU A 778 -42.77 -11.98 6.71
CA GLU A 778 -41.44 -12.55 6.96
C GLU A 778 -41.02 -13.45 5.82
N LEU A 779 -39.73 -13.59 5.57
CA LEU A 779 -39.15 -14.39 4.50
C LEU A 779 -38.79 -15.79 5.01
N PHE A 780 -39.14 -16.81 4.21
CA PHE A 780 -38.90 -18.22 4.50
C PHE A 780 -38.32 -18.92 3.27
N LYS A 781 -37.55 -19.99 3.49
CA LYS A 781 -37.36 -21.02 2.46
C LYS A 781 -38.65 -21.81 2.32
N ALA A 782 -38.99 -22.27 1.15
CA ALA A 782 -40.25 -22.97 0.88
C ALA A 782 -40.45 -24.22 1.78
N GLU A 783 -39.37 -24.92 2.09
CA GLU A 783 -39.34 -26.08 2.98
C GLU A 783 -39.42 -25.75 4.49
N ASP A 784 -39.10 -24.51 4.89
CA ASP A 784 -39.04 -24.08 6.31
C ASP A 784 -40.23 -23.19 6.71
N THR A 785 -41.37 -23.35 6.04
CA THR A 785 -42.57 -22.54 6.35
C THR A 785 -43.15 -22.85 7.73
N PRO A 786 -43.51 -21.83 8.52
CA PRO A 786 -44.05 -22.05 9.86
C PRO A 786 -45.46 -22.71 9.77
N PRO A 787 -45.76 -23.65 10.69
CA PRO A 787 -47.07 -24.27 10.74
C PRO A 787 -48.17 -23.22 10.97
N SER A 788 -49.40 -23.48 10.44
CA SER A 788 -50.54 -22.60 10.67
C SER A 788 -50.97 -22.61 12.15
N VAL A 789 -51.56 -21.50 12.63
CA VAL A 789 -52.07 -21.39 14.01
C VAL A 789 -53.14 -22.44 14.31
N ASN A 790 -53.81 -22.96 13.25
CA ASN A 790 -54.91 -23.95 13.35
C ASN A 790 -54.43 -25.41 13.42
N GLU A 791 -53.16 -25.70 13.26
CA GLU A 791 -52.62 -27.09 13.33
C GLU A 791 -52.26 -27.50 14.76
N LEU A 792 -53.04 -27.10 15.74
CA LEU A 792 -52.96 -27.55 17.12
C LEU A 792 -53.69 -28.92 17.27
N GLY A 793 -53.02 -29.99 16.81
CA GLY A 793 -53.70 -31.29 16.91
C GLY A 793 -52.84 -32.56 16.83
N ASN A 794 -51.61 -32.55 16.39
CA ASN A 794 -50.80 -33.78 16.47
C ASN A 794 -49.31 -33.45 16.61
N GLY A 795 -48.72 -34.03 17.62
CA GLY A 795 -47.39 -33.81 18.12
C GLY A 795 -46.29 -33.93 17.08
N ASN A 796 -45.22 -33.22 17.36
CA ASN A 796 -43.96 -33.03 16.64
C ASN A 796 -43.97 -31.88 15.63
N ALA A 797 -43.81 -30.67 16.14
CA ALA A 797 -43.43 -29.52 15.33
C ALA A 797 -42.02 -29.71 14.82
N PRO A 798 -41.72 -29.56 13.50
CA PRO A 798 -40.37 -29.38 13.00
C PRO A 798 -39.82 -28.09 13.64
N GLY A 799 -38.72 -28.15 14.36
CA GLY A 799 -38.07 -27.00 14.96
C GLY A 799 -38.24 -26.85 16.49
N SER A 800 -38.79 -27.83 17.19
CA SER A 800 -38.62 -27.93 18.65
C SER A 800 -37.14 -28.21 18.93
N PRO A 801 -36.52 -27.49 19.89
CA PRO A 801 -35.11 -27.81 20.27
C PRO A 801 -35.07 -29.28 20.71
N LEU A 802 -34.09 -30.01 20.22
CA LEU A 802 -33.75 -31.35 20.73
C LEU A 802 -33.63 -31.27 22.26
N PRO A 803 -34.13 -32.32 23.00
CA PRO A 803 -34.00 -32.33 24.46
C PRO A 803 -32.57 -32.10 24.89
N ALA A 804 -32.39 -31.27 25.92
CA ALA A 804 -31.09 -30.84 26.43
C ALA A 804 -30.31 -31.93 27.18
N ASP A 805 -30.71 -33.22 27.07
CA ASP A 805 -30.13 -34.32 27.82
C ASP A 805 -29.29 -35.22 26.93
N GLU A 806 -28.16 -34.77 26.50
CA GLU A 806 -26.92 -35.57 26.17
C GLU A 806 -25.83 -34.66 25.57
N ALA A 807 -25.51 -33.58 26.26
CA ALA A 807 -24.33 -32.80 25.89
C ALA A 807 -23.14 -33.37 26.68
N ALA A 808 -22.16 -33.91 25.93
CA ALA A 808 -20.83 -34.14 26.47
C ALA A 808 -20.29 -32.87 27.15
N PRO A 809 -19.42 -32.95 28.17
CA PRO A 809 -18.87 -31.79 28.84
C PRO A 809 -18.18 -30.88 27.81
N ILE A 810 -18.67 -29.66 27.66
CA ILE A 810 -18.11 -28.65 26.80
C ILE A 810 -17.07 -27.88 27.61
N ASP A 811 -15.84 -27.81 27.09
CA ASP A 811 -14.76 -26.98 27.65
C ASP A 811 -15.26 -25.51 27.62
N LEU A 812 -15.45 -24.89 28.78
CA LEU A 812 -16.10 -23.59 28.91
C LEU A 812 -15.14 -22.40 28.93
N PHE A 813 -13.81 -22.66 28.97
CA PHE A 813 -12.80 -21.62 29.17
C PHE A 813 -11.57 -21.74 28.24
#